data_82e3ad965da7e1ed8330a31871a7fbab
#
_entry.id   82e3ad965da7e1ed8330a31871a7fbab
#
_cell.length_a   1.000
_cell.length_b   1.000
_cell.length_c   1.000
_cell.angle_alpha   90.00
_cell.angle_beta   90.00
_cell.angle_gamma   90.00
#
_symmetry.space_group_name_H-M   'P 1'
#
loop_
_entity.id
_entity.type
_entity.pdbx_description
1 polymer ?
#
loop_
_entity_poly.entity_id
_entity_poly.type
_entity_poly.pdbx_seq_one_letter_code
_entity_poly.pdbx_strand_id
1 'polypeptide(L)'
;MKQNDYIKSSQQETDSFTKPHSQDFTKVLNRLVDKWYLFAGGLIIALSVAVIINRFSHPMYRGNTTLLIRSEQNKPIGAEALIRDLSFDAHDNIRNQIGILKSYSLAKRTLEALDLEISYNKIPRFSRKIRMNALSRAVYHNSPIVVQPQPDTPQLSEVPFYIQIISPQKYILEFSTIVNNKEIAQTDTFRFEQPVKSSYFSFSVHLRNKYSPKLTDKSSDIYTHDYSFMFHDIKKLAAEYSNNLKVNLYFDDASILELSLEGKHPEIVADFLNRHAKTFIESGLEEKNRIANATIEFIDRQISGISDSLQVAESNFQEFRSQNKLINISSEGNYAMEKLEALIAEKSNLQRMIKYYDYLYDYIQNKDEFQDVIVPSTMGITDQSLNNLVKQLSEAYTARSRLRMTTTENSPQIKQINNEIETIHSALIENVRNIINTTRIELEEINQQIEEVNREIQRLPGTERKYINIQRDFQLNDNIYTFLLQKRSEAGIALASNISDHKIIDPAMVQNTRQTTPRPMANIVIAAILGLLLPGLGLIVGDSLNTRITSRYLVEENTTLPVLGHIEHNTYNETLPVILHSSSPLAESFRALRTNIDFMIGKENISPVIAVTSSVSGEGKSFCSANLGAILAITGKRILVVGMDLRKPQTHREFKVDNKAGLSNYLLGTASFHDIVIPAGVQNLSIVTSGPIPPNPAELLQSGKMTDFLNTAKEHFDVVILDTPPLALVSDTLLITGMTSLNIFVIRQGHTRKQAIDFLNHLHEKGRINRTGILVNDVKTPDGYSSISRYGYGYGYSRFRKSGYYS
;
A
#
# COMPACT_ATOMS: atom_id res chain seq x y z
N MET A 1 32.31 23.73 57.67
CA MET A 1 31.04 23.34 58.22
C MET A 1 29.92 23.83 57.29
N LYS A 2 30.06 23.62 55.97
CA LYS A 2 29.06 23.97 54.92
C LYS A 2 29.07 23.05 53.69
N GLN A 3 29.53 21.83 53.84
CA GLN A 3 29.65 20.87 52.73
C GLN A 3 28.92 19.52 53.00
N ASN A 4 28.33 19.35 54.17
CA ASN A 4 27.63 18.10 54.53
C ASN A 4 26.08 18.17 54.42
N ASP A 5 25.51 19.35 54.15
CA ASP A 5 24.03 19.48 54.01
C ASP A 5 23.53 19.30 52.57
N TYR A 6 24.42 19.35 51.59
CA TYR A 6 24.07 19.13 50.18
C TYR A 6 23.99 17.65 49.77
N ILE A 7 24.60 16.76 50.58
CA ILE A 7 24.60 15.32 50.28
C ILE A 7 23.37 14.59 50.86
N LYS A 8 22.70 15.17 51.84
CA LYS A 8 21.48 14.60 52.41
C LYS A 8 20.18 14.98 51.66
N SER A 9 20.17 16.06 50.88
CA SER A 9 19.01 16.43 50.06
C SER A 9 18.95 15.69 48.70
N SER A 10 20.08 15.16 48.22
CA SER A 10 20.13 14.39 46.94
C SER A 10 19.85 12.88 47.10
N GLN A 11 19.82 12.39 48.36
CA GLN A 11 19.45 10.98 48.60
C GLN A 11 17.96 10.76 48.94
N GLN A 12 17.17 11.82 49.15
CA GLN A 12 15.74 11.74 49.40
C GLN A 12 14.90 11.90 48.10
N GLU A 13 15.46 12.41 47.00
CA GLU A 13 14.79 12.53 45.71
C GLU A 13 14.99 11.34 44.78
N THR A 14 15.89 10.39 45.09
CA THR A 14 16.14 9.21 44.27
C THR A 14 15.38 7.97 44.68
N ASP A 15 14.69 7.98 45.80
CA ASP A 15 13.90 6.82 46.29
C ASP A 15 12.42 6.81 45.88
N SER A 16 11.96 7.76 45.05
CA SER A 16 10.59 7.82 44.56
C SER A 16 10.38 7.16 43.18
N PHE A 17 11.41 6.62 42.58
CA PHE A 17 11.32 6.02 41.25
C PHE A 17 11.76 4.55 41.18
N THR A 18 11.24 3.68 42.01
CA THR A 18 11.23 2.23 41.71
C THR A 18 10.31 1.46 42.65
N LYS A 19 9.00 1.45 42.40
CA LYS A 19 8.14 0.34 42.79
C LYS A 19 7.85 -0.52 41.57
N PRO A 20 8.03 -1.85 41.63
CA PRO A 20 8.19 -2.64 40.42
C PRO A 20 6.85 -2.87 39.72
N HIS A 21 6.84 -2.57 38.45
CA HIS A 21 5.83 -2.94 37.44
C HIS A 21 5.60 -4.48 37.29
N SER A 22 6.23 -5.32 38.13
CA SER A 22 6.18 -6.77 38.01
C SER A 22 4.84 -7.41 38.45
N GLN A 23 4.07 -6.74 39.30
CA GLN A 23 2.77 -7.28 39.75
C GLN A 23 1.63 -7.00 38.74
N ASP A 24 1.73 -5.95 37.93
CA ASP A 24 0.72 -5.67 36.89
C ASP A 24 0.85 -6.63 35.71
N PHE A 25 2.07 -7.02 35.35
CA PHE A 25 2.32 -7.95 34.25
C PHE A 25 1.75 -9.37 34.53
N THR A 26 1.91 -9.89 35.77
CA THR A 26 1.35 -11.20 36.14
C THR A 26 -0.17 -11.20 36.19
N LYS A 27 -0.81 -10.08 36.57
CA LYS A 27 -2.29 -9.96 36.55
C LYS A 27 -2.82 -9.91 35.10
N VAL A 28 -2.15 -9.17 34.20
CA VAL A 28 -2.50 -9.16 32.78
C VAL A 28 -2.32 -10.56 32.17
N LEU A 29 -1.20 -11.23 32.49
CA LEU A 29 -0.91 -12.57 31.99
C LEU A 29 -1.96 -13.60 32.45
N ASN A 30 -2.34 -13.60 33.69
CA ASN A 30 -3.37 -14.53 34.23
C ASN A 30 -4.73 -14.28 33.56
N ARG A 31 -5.11 -13.02 33.29
CA ARG A 31 -6.34 -12.72 32.58
C ARG A 31 -6.31 -13.11 31.10
N LEU A 32 -5.15 -13.01 30.45
CA LEU A 32 -4.95 -13.48 29.08
C LEU A 32 -5.12 -15.01 29.03
N VAL A 33 -4.57 -15.72 30.02
CA VAL A 33 -4.70 -17.17 30.13
C VAL A 33 -6.15 -17.58 30.43
N ASP A 34 -6.85 -16.90 31.34
CA ASP A 34 -8.26 -17.20 31.65
C ASP A 34 -9.18 -17.02 30.42
N LYS A 35 -8.83 -16.11 29.49
CA LYS A 35 -9.60 -15.83 28.28
C LYS A 35 -8.95 -16.41 27.00
N TRP A 36 -8.17 -17.47 27.13
CA TRP A 36 -7.45 -18.10 25.99
C TRP A 36 -8.35 -18.44 24.80
N TYR A 37 -9.65 -18.73 25.05
CA TYR A 37 -10.63 -19.05 24.01
C TYR A 37 -10.86 -17.89 23.03
N LEU A 38 -10.66 -16.62 23.45
CA LEU A 38 -10.75 -15.47 22.56
C LEU A 38 -9.57 -15.43 21.59
N PHE A 39 -8.37 -15.82 22.06
CA PHE A 39 -7.17 -15.91 21.22
C PHE A 39 -7.26 -17.10 20.28
N ALA A 40 -7.75 -18.24 20.76
CA ALA A 40 -8.00 -19.42 19.92
C ALA A 40 -9.04 -19.11 18.83
N GLY A 41 -10.16 -18.46 19.18
CA GLY A 41 -11.19 -18.03 18.25
C GLY A 41 -10.67 -16.99 17.24
N GLY A 42 -9.95 -15.98 17.72
CA GLY A 42 -9.33 -14.96 16.88
C GLY A 42 -8.32 -15.55 15.88
N LEU A 43 -7.49 -16.48 16.33
CA LEU A 43 -6.53 -17.18 15.49
C LEU A 43 -7.21 -18.03 14.42
N ILE A 44 -8.25 -18.80 14.78
CA ILE A 44 -9.01 -19.62 13.81
C ILE A 44 -9.68 -18.74 12.76
N ILE A 45 -10.31 -17.65 13.15
CA ILE A 45 -10.95 -16.71 12.23
C ILE A 45 -9.90 -16.09 11.29
N ALA A 46 -8.81 -15.58 11.84
CA ALA A 46 -7.76 -14.94 11.04
C ALA A 46 -7.09 -15.91 10.04
N LEU A 47 -6.79 -17.14 10.48
CA LEU A 47 -6.24 -18.19 9.62
C LEU A 47 -7.25 -18.61 8.53
N SER A 48 -8.54 -18.72 8.87
CA SER A 48 -9.60 -19.01 7.89
C SER A 48 -9.68 -17.93 6.82
N VAL A 49 -9.61 -16.66 7.21
CA VAL A 49 -9.57 -15.52 6.27
C VAL A 49 -8.33 -15.59 5.39
N ALA A 50 -7.14 -15.89 5.96
CA ALA A 50 -5.91 -16.03 5.18
C ALA A 50 -6.00 -17.18 4.16
N VAL A 51 -6.58 -18.32 4.54
CA VAL A 51 -6.82 -19.44 3.61
C VAL A 51 -7.78 -19.05 2.51
N ILE A 52 -8.86 -18.33 2.83
CA ILE A 52 -9.80 -17.80 1.83
C ILE A 52 -9.08 -16.85 0.88
N ILE A 53 -8.32 -15.87 1.39
CA ILE A 53 -7.54 -14.94 0.55
C ILE A 53 -6.57 -15.72 -0.34
N ASN A 54 -5.80 -16.65 0.20
CA ASN A 54 -4.84 -17.45 -0.57
C ASN A 54 -5.54 -18.31 -1.64
N ARG A 55 -6.75 -18.81 -1.38
CA ARG A 55 -7.49 -19.68 -2.32
C ARG A 55 -8.18 -18.92 -3.43
N PHE A 56 -8.70 -17.72 -3.14
CA PHE A 56 -9.51 -16.93 -4.07
C PHE A 56 -8.74 -15.81 -4.76
N SER A 57 -7.53 -15.46 -4.33
CA SER A 57 -6.67 -14.51 -5.05
C SER A 57 -6.19 -15.08 -6.37
N HIS A 58 -6.18 -14.23 -7.41
CA HIS A 58 -5.60 -14.59 -8.70
C HIS A 58 -4.07 -14.64 -8.57
N PRO A 59 -3.42 -15.71 -9.02
CA PRO A 59 -1.95 -15.79 -8.99
C PRO A 59 -1.38 -14.79 -9.99
N MET A 60 -0.35 -14.06 -9.56
CA MET A 60 0.48 -13.22 -10.42
C MET A 60 1.89 -13.81 -10.47
N TYR A 61 2.47 -13.81 -11.66
CA TYR A 61 3.78 -14.37 -11.94
C TYR A 61 4.70 -13.26 -12.44
N ARG A 62 5.92 -13.23 -11.95
CA ARG A 62 6.97 -12.34 -12.44
C ARG A 62 7.98 -13.15 -13.21
N GLY A 63 8.22 -12.77 -14.46
CA GLY A 63 9.30 -13.23 -15.30
C GLY A 63 10.34 -12.14 -15.48
N ASN A 64 11.53 -12.53 -15.87
CA ASN A 64 12.61 -11.62 -16.25
C ASN A 64 13.38 -12.17 -17.47
N THR A 65 13.95 -11.23 -18.23
CA THR A 65 14.90 -11.51 -19.33
C THR A 65 16.02 -10.50 -19.26
N THR A 66 17.22 -10.88 -19.66
CA THR A 66 18.39 -10.00 -19.69
C THR A 66 18.81 -9.68 -21.11
N LEU A 67 19.10 -8.41 -21.35
CA LEU A 67 19.46 -7.85 -22.64
C LEU A 67 20.81 -7.16 -22.52
N LEU A 68 21.77 -7.58 -23.35
CA LEU A 68 23.04 -6.87 -23.50
C LEU A 68 22.83 -5.68 -24.44
N ILE A 69 23.15 -4.50 -23.96
CA ILE A 69 23.22 -3.27 -24.76
C ILE A 69 24.71 -3.06 -25.05
N ARG A 70 25.13 -3.31 -26.25
CA ARG A 70 26.52 -3.04 -26.62
C ARG A 70 26.73 -1.54 -26.80
N SER A 71 27.57 -0.97 -25.93
CA SER A 71 28.12 0.37 -26.16
C SER A 71 29.39 0.17 -26.97
N GLU A 72 29.43 0.72 -28.14
CA GLU A 72 30.58 0.58 -29.05
C GLU A 72 31.80 1.34 -28.50
N GLN A 73 32.65 0.67 -27.75
CA GLN A 73 33.99 1.19 -27.39
C GLN A 73 35.13 0.71 -28.33
N ASN A 74 34.86 -0.24 -29.23
CA ASN A 74 35.89 -0.73 -30.15
C ASN A 74 35.82 0.00 -31.49
N LYS A 75 36.91 0.63 -31.89
CA LYS A 75 37.05 1.33 -33.18
C LYS A 75 36.84 0.31 -34.33
N PRO A 76 35.79 0.44 -35.10
CA PRO A 76 35.61 -0.37 -36.29
C PRO A 76 36.59 0.06 -37.39
N ILE A 77 37.08 -0.91 -38.17
CA ILE A 77 37.97 -0.70 -39.32
C ILE A 77 37.12 -0.82 -40.59
N GLY A 78 37.11 0.19 -41.46
CA GLY A 78 36.41 0.13 -42.76
C GLY A 78 35.03 0.79 -42.81
N ALA A 79 34.07 0.21 -43.56
CA ALA A 79 32.71 0.74 -43.81
C ALA A 79 31.87 1.04 -42.54
N GLU A 80 32.11 0.32 -41.41
CA GLU A 80 31.48 0.57 -40.12
C GLU A 80 31.87 1.93 -39.53
N ALA A 81 33.03 2.47 -39.86
CA ALA A 81 33.45 3.81 -39.41
C ALA A 81 32.58 4.94 -40.01
N LEU A 82 32.05 4.73 -41.21
CA LEU A 82 31.17 5.67 -41.90
C LEU A 82 29.75 5.68 -41.24
N ILE A 83 29.28 4.53 -40.77
CA ILE A 83 27.98 4.43 -40.12
C ILE A 83 28.08 4.89 -38.67
N ARG A 84 29.26 4.81 -38.03
CA ARG A 84 29.47 5.24 -36.66
C ARG A 84 29.34 6.74 -36.44
N ASP A 85 29.78 7.53 -37.36
CA ASP A 85 29.52 8.99 -37.32
C ASP A 85 28.01 9.29 -37.37
N LEU A 86 27.22 8.29 -37.79
CA LEU A 86 25.75 8.30 -37.79
C LEU A 86 25.14 7.84 -36.46
N SER A 87 25.88 7.08 -35.65
CA SER A 87 25.39 6.56 -34.35
C SER A 87 25.78 7.52 -33.24
N PHE A 88 24.75 8.03 -32.60
CA PHE A 88 24.75 8.94 -31.47
C PHE A 88 25.62 8.46 -30.28
N ASP A 89 26.32 9.38 -29.61
CA ASP A 89 27.25 9.14 -28.50
C ASP A 89 26.80 8.11 -27.47
N ALA A 90 27.69 7.18 -27.14
CA ALA A 90 27.45 6.00 -26.32
C ALA A 90 27.08 6.28 -24.85
N HIS A 91 27.31 7.49 -24.34
CA HIS A 91 27.12 7.79 -22.91
C HIS A 91 25.69 8.21 -22.54
N ASP A 92 24.89 8.75 -23.46
CA ASP A 92 23.45 8.98 -23.26
C ASP A 92 22.61 7.73 -23.55
N ASN A 93 23.24 6.67 -23.98
CA ASN A 93 22.61 5.57 -24.67
C ASN A 93 21.75 4.68 -23.77
N ILE A 94 22.22 4.31 -22.57
CA ILE A 94 21.49 3.32 -21.74
C ILE A 94 20.15 3.86 -21.24
N ARG A 95 20.11 5.11 -20.80
CA ARG A 95 18.84 5.75 -20.37
C ARG A 95 17.85 5.89 -21.51
N ASN A 96 18.35 6.24 -22.71
CA ASN A 96 17.55 6.33 -23.92
C ASN A 96 17.02 4.95 -24.32
N GLN A 97 17.82 3.91 -24.25
CA GLN A 97 17.42 2.53 -24.54
C GLN A 97 16.36 2.03 -23.55
N ILE A 98 16.51 2.36 -22.25
CA ILE A 98 15.46 2.11 -21.23
C ILE A 98 14.16 2.82 -21.61
N GLY A 99 14.24 4.08 -22.11
CA GLY A 99 13.08 4.82 -22.56
C GLY A 99 12.38 4.16 -23.76
N ILE A 100 13.16 3.69 -24.75
CA ILE A 100 12.63 2.99 -25.93
C ILE A 100 11.98 1.65 -25.52
N LEU A 101 12.62 0.86 -24.65
CA LEU A 101 12.08 -0.39 -24.12
C LEU A 101 10.76 -0.18 -23.37
N LYS A 102 10.61 0.93 -22.66
CA LYS A 102 9.36 1.29 -21.97
C LYS A 102 8.35 2.01 -22.86
N SER A 103 8.63 2.21 -24.13
CA SER A 103 7.73 2.97 -24.98
C SER A 103 6.43 2.22 -25.27
N TYR A 104 5.33 2.97 -25.32
CA TYR A 104 4.02 2.48 -25.76
C TYR A 104 4.08 1.86 -27.15
N SER A 105 4.81 2.48 -28.09
CA SER A 105 4.92 2.03 -29.48
C SER A 105 5.54 0.64 -29.59
N LEU A 106 6.63 0.39 -28.85
CA LEU A 106 7.28 -0.92 -28.82
C LEU A 106 6.39 -1.98 -28.16
N ALA A 107 5.72 -1.62 -27.07
CA ALA A 107 4.79 -2.53 -26.40
C ALA A 107 3.61 -2.90 -27.32
N LYS A 108 3.04 -1.91 -28.04
CA LYS A 108 1.98 -2.14 -29.02
C LYS A 108 2.42 -3.10 -30.12
N ARG A 109 3.57 -2.84 -30.76
CA ARG A 109 4.15 -3.70 -31.81
C ARG A 109 4.42 -5.11 -31.32
N THR A 110 4.85 -5.25 -30.07
CA THR A 110 5.07 -6.56 -29.43
C THR A 110 3.77 -7.33 -29.26
N LEU A 111 2.72 -6.66 -28.77
CA LEU A 111 1.42 -7.28 -28.53
C LEU A 111 0.73 -7.69 -29.85
N GLU A 112 0.80 -6.87 -30.88
CA GLU A 112 0.32 -7.18 -32.23
C GLU A 112 1.01 -8.43 -32.81
N ALA A 113 2.32 -8.58 -32.56
CA ALA A 113 3.08 -9.74 -33.01
C ALA A 113 2.84 -11.04 -32.22
N LEU A 114 2.16 -10.95 -31.07
CA LEU A 114 1.83 -12.09 -30.20
C LEU A 114 0.35 -12.48 -30.22
N ASP A 115 -0.49 -11.77 -31.00
CA ASP A 115 -1.94 -11.99 -31.05
C ASP A 115 -2.60 -12.00 -29.65
N LEU A 116 -2.10 -11.16 -28.71
CA LEU A 116 -2.62 -11.07 -27.35
C LEU A 116 -3.88 -10.19 -27.20
N GLU A 117 -4.51 -9.83 -28.32
CA GLU A 117 -5.77 -9.08 -28.34
C GLU A 117 -6.92 -9.86 -27.72
N ILE A 118 -6.82 -11.19 -27.65
CA ILE A 118 -7.86 -12.05 -27.10
C ILE A 118 -7.31 -12.82 -25.90
N SER A 119 -7.89 -12.59 -24.74
CA SER A 119 -7.60 -13.38 -23.54
C SER A 119 -8.60 -14.50 -23.33
N TYR A 120 -8.15 -15.60 -22.76
CA TYR A 120 -8.95 -16.78 -22.46
C TYR A 120 -8.88 -17.10 -20.97
N ASN A 121 -10.01 -17.52 -20.38
CA ASN A 121 -10.08 -17.98 -19.01
C ASN A 121 -10.85 -19.29 -18.90
N LYS A 122 -10.43 -20.15 -17.98
CA LYS A 122 -11.11 -21.37 -17.58
C LYS A 122 -11.84 -21.11 -16.27
N ILE A 123 -13.15 -21.45 -16.21
CA ILE A 123 -14.04 -21.13 -15.08
C ILE A 123 -14.72 -22.42 -14.64
N PRO A 124 -14.61 -22.83 -13.34
CA PRO A 124 -15.40 -23.96 -12.85
C PRO A 124 -16.89 -23.66 -12.94
N ARG A 125 -17.72 -24.61 -13.48
CA ARG A 125 -19.18 -24.42 -13.64
C ARG A 125 -19.88 -24.03 -12.33
N PHE A 126 -19.44 -24.55 -11.20
CA PHE A 126 -19.97 -24.20 -9.88
C PHE A 126 -19.76 -22.71 -9.57
N SER A 127 -18.60 -22.17 -9.87
CA SER A 127 -18.25 -20.77 -9.64
C SER A 127 -19.10 -19.79 -10.45
N ARG A 128 -19.43 -20.17 -11.69
CA ARG A 128 -20.29 -19.37 -12.57
C ARG A 128 -21.72 -19.25 -12.04
N LYS A 129 -22.30 -20.36 -11.53
CA LYS A 129 -23.65 -20.37 -10.93
C LYS A 129 -23.78 -19.39 -9.75
N ILE A 130 -22.70 -19.17 -9.02
CA ILE A 130 -22.63 -18.27 -7.84
C ILE A 130 -22.11 -16.86 -8.23
N ARG A 131 -21.85 -16.60 -9.53
CA ARG A 131 -21.23 -15.34 -10.03
C ARG A 131 -19.87 -15.00 -9.38
N MET A 132 -19.11 -16.00 -8.93
CA MET A 132 -17.80 -15.84 -8.34
C MET A 132 -16.68 -15.91 -9.39
N ASN A 133 -16.34 -14.78 -10.00
CA ASN A 133 -15.22 -14.71 -10.96
C ASN A 133 -13.84 -14.96 -10.32
N ALA A 134 -13.77 -14.98 -9.00
CA ALA A 134 -12.52 -15.20 -8.25
C ALA A 134 -11.85 -16.57 -8.49
N LEU A 135 -12.57 -17.55 -9.03
CA LEU A 135 -12.03 -18.87 -9.37
C LEU A 135 -11.65 -19.02 -10.85
N SER A 136 -11.80 -17.97 -11.67
CA SER A 136 -11.35 -17.99 -13.05
C SER A 136 -9.83 -18.06 -13.12
N ARG A 137 -9.30 -18.85 -14.04
CA ARG A 137 -7.86 -19.00 -14.29
C ARG A 137 -7.57 -18.65 -15.74
N ALA A 138 -6.61 -17.74 -15.94
CA ALA A 138 -6.14 -17.43 -17.27
C ALA A 138 -5.57 -18.71 -17.93
N VAL A 139 -5.90 -18.94 -19.20
CA VAL A 139 -5.34 -19.99 -20.03
C VAL A 139 -4.82 -19.34 -21.31
N TYR A 140 -3.77 -19.90 -21.87
CA TYR A 140 -3.11 -19.36 -23.07
C TYR A 140 -3.05 -20.43 -24.16
N HIS A 141 -1.91 -21.06 -24.38
CA HIS A 141 -1.79 -22.17 -25.35
C HIS A 141 -2.60 -23.42 -24.98
N ASN A 142 -3.02 -23.53 -23.72
CA ASN A 142 -3.84 -24.62 -23.19
C ASN A 142 -5.35 -24.35 -23.26
N SER A 143 -5.79 -23.27 -23.92
CA SER A 143 -7.23 -23.09 -24.20
C SER A 143 -7.70 -24.12 -25.20
N PRO A 144 -8.85 -24.81 -24.96
CA PRO A 144 -9.42 -25.73 -25.94
C PRO A 144 -10.07 -25.01 -27.13
N ILE A 145 -10.35 -23.71 -26.97
CA ILE A 145 -10.99 -22.88 -28.00
C ILE A 145 -10.01 -21.81 -28.52
N VAL A 146 -10.19 -21.48 -29.79
CA VAL A 146 -9.53 -20.32 -30.44
C VAL A 146 -10.64 -19.51 -31.09
N VAL A 147 -10.62 -18.20 -30.83
CA VAL A 147 -11.56 -17.27 -31.44
C VAL A 147 -10.84 -16.49 -32.52
N GLN A 148 -11.45 -16.41 -33.68
CA GLN A 148 -10.95 -15.67 -34.82
C GLN A 148 -11.93 -14.53 -35.13
N PRO A 149 -11.55 -13.26 -34.94
CA PRO A 149 -12.36 -12.12 -35.34
C PRO A 149 -12.46 -12.07 -36.85
N GLN A 150 -13.57 -11.63 -37.38
CA GLN A 150 -13.70 -11.40 -38.81
C GLN A 150 -13.04 -10.07 -39.16
N PRO A 151 -12.25 -10.00 -40.25
CA PRO A 151 -11.65 -8.77 -40.72
C PRO A 151 -12.68 -7.66 -40.87
N ASP A 152 -12.29 -6.41 -40.62
CA ASP A 152 -13.09 -5.20 -40.84
C ASP A 152 -14.44 -5.12 -40.09
N THR A 153 -14.64 -5.95 -39.06
CA THR A 153 -15.84 -5.86 -38.22
C THR A 153 -15.48 -5.34 -36.82
N PRO A 154 -16.25 -4.39 -36.27
CA PRO A 154 -16.03 -3.93 -34.92
C PRO A 154 -16.22 -5.11 -33.94
N GLN A 155 -15.42 -5.13 -32.87
CA GLN A 155 -15.55 -6.10 -31.78
C GLN A 155 -15.87 -5.39 -30.48
N LEU A 156 -16.71 -5.99 -29.63
CA LEU A 156 -16.95 -5.49 -28.29
C LEU A 156 -15.70 -5.72 -27.42
N SER A 157 -14.93 -4.67 -27.19
CA SER A 157 -13.74 -4.72 -26.34
C SER A 157 -14.13 -4.70 -24.88
N GLU A 158 -13.34 -5.40 -24.02
CA GLU A 158 -13.48 -5.50 -22.57
C GLU A 158 -14.80 -6.13 -22.10
N VAL A 159 -15.50 -6.86 -22.96
CA VAL A 159 -16.71 -7.61 -22.63
C VAL A 159 -16.39 -9.11 -22.58
N PRO A 160 -16.64 -9.80 -21.46
CA PRO A 160 -16.43 -11.24 -21.38
C PRO A 160 -17.54 -12.01 -22.11
N PHE A 161 -17.13 -12.86 -23.03
CA PHE A 161 -17.97 -13.85 -23.69
C PHE A 161 -17.76 -15.20 -23.03
N TYR A 162 -18.83 -15.83 -22.55
CA TYR A 162 -18.77 -17.13 -21.88
C TYR A 162 -19.16 -18.24 -22.85
N ILE A 163 -18.36 -19.30 -22.89
CA ILE A 163 -18.57 -20.46 -23.75
C ILE A 163 -18.71 -21.69 -22.86
N GLN A 164 -19.82 -22.38 -23.06
CA GLN A 164 -20.07 -23.71 -22.52
C GLN A 164 -20.08 -24.74 -23.67
N ILE A 165 -19.09 -25.63 -23.65
CA ILE A 165 -18.98 -26.70 -24.64
C ILE A 165 -20.01 -27.77 -24.30
N ILE A 166 -20.93 -28.06 -25.24
CA ILE A 166 -21.97 -29.09 -25.10
C ILE A 166 -21.55 -30.39 -25.76
N SER A 167 -21.00 -30.30 -26.98
CA SER A 167 -20.55 -31.39 -27.79
C SER A 167 -19.38 -30.98 -28.68
N PRO A 168 -18.70 -31.93 -29.38
CA PRO A 168 -17.64 -31.57 -30.30
C PRO A 168 -18.05 -30.61 -31.42
N GLN A 169 -19.35 -30.46 -31.69
CA GLN A 169 -19.87 -29.63 -32.78
C GLN A 169 -20.61 -28.37 -32.28
N LYS A 170 -21.04 -28.32 -30.99
CA LYS A 170 -21.91 -27.25 -30.48
C LYS A 170 -21.45 -26.70 -29.15
N TYR A 171 -21.63 -25.39 -28.99
CA TYR A 171 -21.41 -24.67 -27.75
C TYR A 171 -22.51 -23.64 -27.48
N ILE A 172 -22.73 -23.30 -26.22
CA ILE A 172 -23.56 -22.16 -25.82
C ILE A 172 -22.63 -20.97 -25.66
N LEU A 173 -23.02 -19.85 -26.26
CA LEU A 173 -22.42 -18.54 -26.08
C LEU A 173 -23.34 -17.67 -25.24
N GLU A 174 -22.80 -17.06 -24.17
CA GLU A 174 -23.52 -16.12 -23.31
C GLU A 174 -22.65 -14.88 -23.09
N PHE A 175 -23.25 -13.72 -23.26
CA PHE A 175 -22.64 -12.44 -22.84
C PHE A 175 -23.70 -11.47 -22.37
N SER A 176 -23.33 -10.51 -21.55
CA SER A 176 -24.15 -9.39 -21.11
C SER A 176 -23.28 -8.14 -21.01
N THR A 177 -23.76 -7.06 -21.59
CA THR A 177 -23.07 -5.76 -21.57
C THR A 177 -24.08 -4.63 -21.70
N ILE A 178 -23.66 -3.41 -21.37
CA ILE A 178 -24.45 -2.20 -21.54
C ILE A 178 -23.81 -1.36 -22.65
N VAL A 179 -24.52 -1.20 -23.76
CA VAL A 179 -24.12 -0.36 -24.88
C VAL A 179 -25.15 0.75 -25.03
N ASN A 180 -24.73 2.01 -25.03
CA ASN A 180 -25.62 3.19 -25.16
C ASN A 180 -26.80 3.19 -24.18
N ASN A 181 -26.56 2.85 -22.90
CA ASN A 181 -27.56 2.73 -21.82
C ASN A 181 -28.64 1.64 -22.05
N LYS A 182 -28.41 0.71 -22.98
CA LYS A 182 -29.27 -0.47 -23.15
C LYS A 182 -28.49 -1.72 -22.76
N GLU A 183 -29.08 -2.53 -21.90
CA GLU A 183 -28.56 -3.86 -21.59
C GLU A 183 -28.77 -4.78 -22.79
N ILE A 184 -27.69 -5.36 -23.28
CA ILE A 184 -27.65 -6.34 -24.32
C ILE A 184 -27.15 -7.64 -23.68
N ALA A 185 -28.06 -8.62 -23.56
CA ALA A 185 -27.74 -9.96 -23.09
C ALA A 185 -28.21 -10.96 -24.11
N GLN A 186 -27.37 -11.93 -24.42
CA GLN A 186 -27.73 -13.00 -25.37
C GLN A 186 -27.18 -14.32 -24.85
N THR A 187 -28.02 -15.37 -25.00
CA THR A 187 -27.64 -16.76 -24.69
C THR A 187 -28.18 -17.64 -25.80
N ASP A 188 -27.33 -18.12 -26.69
CA ASP A 188 -27.69 -18.92 -27.83
C ASP A 188 -26.70 -20.08 -28.06
N THR A 189 -27.19 -21.12 -28.82
CA THR A 189 -26.38 -22.27 -29.18
C THR A 189 -25.84 -22.14 -30.60
N PHE A 190 -24.51 -22.20 -30.73
CA PHE A 190 -23.82 -22.12 -32.02
C PHE A 190 -23.04 -23.40 -32.32
N ARG A 191 -22.66 -23.56 -33.60
CA ARG A 191 -21.73 -24.59 -34.03
C ARG A 191 -20.31 -24.01 -34.11
N PHE A 192 -19.31 -24.84 -33.79
CA PHE A 192 -17.92 -24.47 -34.05
C PHE A 192 -17.69 -24.18 -35.53
N GLU A 193 -16.71 -23.34 -35.84
CA GLU A 193 -16.31 -22.92 -37.19
C GLU A 193 -17.33 -22.07 -37.94
N GLN A 194 -18.53 -21.88 -37.40
CA GLN A 194 -19.53 -20.98 -37.96
C GLN A 194 -19.36 -19.57 -37.42
N PRO A 195 -19.44 -18.52 -38.27
CA PRO A 195 -19.37 -17.14 -37.82
C PRO A 195 -20.60 -16.76 -37.01
N VAL A 196 -20.36 -16.25 -35.82
CA VAL A 196 -21.37 -15.59 -34.98
C VAL A 196 -21.40 -14.12 -35.36
N LYS A 197 -22.54 -13.65 -35.87
CA LYS A 197 -22.69 -12.27 -36.37
C LYS A 197 -23.69 -11.50 -35.51
N SER A 198 -23.33 -10.30 -35.10
CA SER A 198 -24.18 -9.32 -34.46
C SER A 198 -23.90 -7.94 -35.07
N SER A 199 -24.74 -6.95 -34.78
CA SER A 199 -24.47 -5.56 -35.18
C SER A 199 -23.23 -4.98 -34.48
N TYR A 200 -22.75 -5.62 -33.41
CA TYR A 200 -21.68 -5.13 -32.57
C TYR A 200 -20.39 -5.96 -32.62
N PHE A 201 -20.45 -7.18 -33.17
CA PHE A 201 -19.28 -8.07 -33.28
C PHE A 201 -19.48 -9.15 -34.34
N SER A 202 -18.37 -9.66 -34.83
CA SER A 202 -18.40 -10.85 -35.71
C SER A 202 -17.12 -11.65 -35.52
N PHE A 203 -17.24 -12.92 -35.11
CA PHE A 203 -16.13 -13.84 -34.91
C PHE A 203 -16.55 -15.27 -35.10
N SER A 204 -15.58 -16.17 -35.29
CA SER A 204 -15.78 -17.62 -35.27
C SER A 204 -15.01 -18.26 -34.12
N VAL A 205 -15.59 -19.34 -33.57
CA VAL A 205 -14.97 -20.13 -32.51
C VAL A 205 -14.54 -21.48 -33.08
N HIS A 206 -13.28 -21.81 -32.91
CA HIS A 206 -12.67 -23.05 -33.38
C HIS A 206 -12.19 -23.88 -32.19
N LEU A 207 -12.25 -25.21 -32.33
CA LEU A 207 -11.64 -26.13 -31.38
C LEU A 207 -10.20 -26.41 -31.77
N ARG A 208 -9.29 -26.39 -30.80
CA ARG A 208 -7.91 -26.83 -31.06
C ARG A 208 -7.85 -28.35 -31.25
N ASN A 209 -7.22 -28.83 -32.32
CA ASN A 209 -7.08 -30.25 -32.67
C ASN A 209 -6.58 -31.14 -31.53
N LYS A 210 -5.74 -30.64 -30.66
CA LYS A 210 -5.24 -31.32 -29.44
C LYS A 210 -6.35 -31.79 -28.51
N TYR A 211 -7.49 -31.13 -28.50
CA TYR A 211 -8.60 -31.41 -27.59
C TYR A 211 -9.75 -32.20 -28.26
N SER A 212 -9.73 -32.37 -29.58
CA SER A 212 -10.73 -33.09 -30.33
C SER A 212 -10.96 -34.55 -29.83
N PRO A 213 -9.93 -35.36 -29.52
CA PRO A 213 -10.10 -36.71 -28.97
C PRO A 213 -10.69 -36.73 -27.53
N LYS A 214 -10.42 -35.71 -26.72
CA LYS A 214 -10.90 -35.61 -25.34
C LYS A 214 -12.38 -35.26 -25.23
N LEU A 215 -12.98 -34.80 -26.31
CA LEU A 215 -14.40 -34.43 -26.37
C LEU A 215 -15.32 -35.64 -26.55
N THR A 216 -14.79 -36.83 -26.87
CA THR A 216 -15.54 -38.08 -26.91
C THR A 216 -15.81 -38.68 -25.54
N ASP A 217 -15.00 -38.31 -24.56
CA ASP A 217 -15.14 -38.72 -23.17
C ASP A 217 -15.91 -37.67 -22.35
N LYS A 218 -17.14 -37.97 -21.93
CA LYS A 218 -17.99 -37.09 -21.11
C LYS A 218 -17.42 -36.82 -19.72
N SER A 219 -16.48 -37.60 -19.23
CA SER A 219 -15.77 -37.37 -17.98
C SER A 219 -14.60 -36.39 -18.12
N SER A 220 -14.30 -35.96 -19.33
CA SER A 220 -13.22 -35.02 -19.63
C SER A 220 -13.41 -33.68 -18.89
N ASP A 221 -12.30 -33.14 -18.41
CA ASP A 221 -12.19 -31.83 -17.74
C ASP A 221 -12.80 -30.67 -18.57
N ILE A 222 -12.91 -30.83 -19.89
CA ILE A 222 -13.51 -29.88 -20.82
C ILE A 222 -15.01 -29.66 -20.54
N TYR A 223 -15.71 -30.68 -20.10
CA TYR A 223 -17.14 -30.58 -19.80
C TYR A 223 -17.47 -30.16 -18.38
N THR A 224 -16.49 -30.18 -17.48
CA THR A 224 -16.64 -29.74 -16.08
C THR A 224 -16.40 -28.26 -15.88
N HIS A 225 -15.82 -27.57 -16.86
CA HIS A 225 -15.51 -26.18 -16.87
C HIS A 225 -16.20 -25.44 -18.02
N ASP A 226 -16.52 -24.19 -17.79
CA ASP A 226 -16.87 -23.25 -18.83
C ASP A 226 -15.60 -22.41 -19.17
N TYR A 227 -15.61 -21.82 -20.34
CA TYR A 227 -14.50 -20.97 -20.81
C TYR A 227 -15.03 -19.57 -21.06
N SER A 228 -14.21 -18.57 -20.91
CA SER A 228 -14.52 -17.23 -21.38
C SER A 228 -13.38 -16.67 -22.20
N PHE A 229 -13.73 -15.82 -23.13
CA PHE A 229 -12.76 -15.02 -23.86
C PHE A 229 -13.21 -13.55 -23.84
N MET A 230 -12.26 -12.65 -24.08
CA MET A 230 -12.50 -11.21 -24.09
C MET A 230 -11.58 -10.57 -25.11
N PHE A 231 -12.12 -9.70 -25.95
CA PHE A 231 -11.35 -8.84 -26.83
C PHE A 231 -10.84 -7.65 -26.04
N HIS A 232 -9.56 -7.34 -26.18
CA HIS A 232 -8.92 -6.20 -25.56
C HIS A 232 -8.71 -5.07 -26.56
N ASP A 233 -8.86 -3.84 -26.11
CA ASP A 233 -8.36 -2.69 -26.87
C ASP A 233 -6.82 -2.72 -26.79
N ILE A 234 -6.19 -2.98 -27.95
CA ILE A 234 -4.73 -3.07 -28.06
C ILE A 234 -4.03 -1.79 -27.55
N LYS A 235 -4.69 -0.63 -27.68
CA LYS A 235 -4.15 0.64 -27.18
C LYS A 235 -4.09 0.67 -25.67
N LYS A 236 -5.15 0.24 -25.00
CA LYS A 236 -5.19 0.15 -23.54
C LYS A 236 -4.23 -0.91 -23.03
N LEU A 237 -4.22 -2.07 -23.68
CA LEU A 237 -3.34 -3.17 -23.33
C LEU A 237 -1.85 -2.78 -23.45
N ALA A 238 -1.48 -2.08 -24.53
CA ALA A 238 -0.12 -1.60 -24.73
C ALA A 238 0.31 -0.58 -23.65
N ALA A 239 -0.61 0.30 -23.24
CA ALA A 239 -0.34 1.24 -22.15
C ALA A 239 -0.16 0.50 -20.81
N GLU A 240 -0.99 -0.52 -20.53
CA GLU A 240 -0.86 -1.34 -19.33
C GLU A 240 0.48 -2.08 -19.28
N TYR A 241 0.87 -2.76 -20.37
CA TYR A 241 2.12 -3.49 -20.44
C TYR A 241 3.35 -2.58 -20.37
N SER A 242 3.33 -1.43 -21.06
CA SER A 242 4.38 -0.41 -21.00
C SER A 242 4.60 0.12 -19.57
N ASN A 243 3.50 0.42 -18.84
CA ASN A 243 3.57 0.91 -17.46
C ASN A 243 4.03 -0.16 -16.45
N ASN A 244 3.64 -1.41 -16.68
CA ASN A 244 3.98 -2.53 -15.79
C ASN A 244 5.37 -3.12 -16.06
N LEU A 245 5.95 -2.83 -17.24
CA LEU A 245 7.29 -3.28 -17.60
C LEU A 245 8.34 -2.51 -16.79
N LYS A 246 9.12 -3.25 -16.00
CA LYS A 246 10.26 -2.71 -15.26
C LYS A 246 11.53 -3.03 -16.02
N VAL A 247 12.30 -2.00 -16.31
CA VAL A 247 13.61 -2.10 -16.97
C VAL A 247 14.63 -1.47 -16.05
N ASN A 248 15.57 -2.26 -15.55
CA ASN A 248 16.62 -1.85 -14.62
C ASN A 248 17.99 -2.27 -15.14
N LEU A 249 19.05 -1.60 -14.69
CA LEU A 249 20.41 -2.10 -14.87
C LEU A 249 20.57 -3.37 -14.05
N TYR A 250 21.22 -4.38 -14.61
CA TYR A 250 21.52 -5.64 -13.92
C TYR A 250 22.60 -5.43 -12.85
N PHE A 251 23.62 -4.58 -13.16
CA PHE A 251 24.61 -4.02 -12.23
C PHE A 251 24.82 -2.56 -12.58
N ASP A 252 25.16 -1.72 -11.61
CA ASP A 252 25.26 -0.25 -11.78
C ASP A 252 26.22 0.18 -12.92
N ASP A 253 27.28 -0.59 -13.21
CA ASP A 253 28.27 -0.27 -14.24
C ASP A 253 28.19 -1.20 -15.46
N ALA A 254 27.16 -2.04 -15.59
CA ALA A 254 27.04 -2.98 -16.68
C ALA A 254 26.14 -2.46 -17.82
N SER A 255 26.52 -2.77 -19.05
CA SER A 255 25.68 -2.58 -20.24
C SER A 255 24.62 -3.69 -20.40
N ILE A 256 24.14 -4.26 -19.28
CA ILE A 256 23.12 -5.30 -19.25
C ILE A 256 21.87 -4.76 -18.57
N LEU A 257 20.73 -4.85 -19.27
CA LEU A 257 19.43 -4.50 -18.75
C LEU A 257 18.65 -5.75 -18.36
N GLU A 258 18.00 -5.70 -17.20
CA GLU A 258 16.99 -6.68 -16.79
C GLU A 258 15.60 -6.11 -17.07
N LEU A 259 14.85 -6.80 -17.91
CA LEU A 259 13.45 -6.53 -18.16
C LEU A 259 12.63 -7.48 -17.30
N SER A 260 11.69 -6.97 -16.50
CA SER A 260 10.78 -7.80 -15.71
C SER A 260 9.34 -7.33 -15.85
N LEU A 261 8.43 -8.31 -15.89
CA LEU A 261 6.99 -8.08 -16.04
C LEU A 261 6.23 -8.99 -15.07
N GLU A 262 5.13 -8.47 -14.51
CA GLU A 262 4.17 -9.25 -13.73
C GLU A 262 2.88 -9.46 -14.53
N GLY A 263 2.38 -10.69 -14.56
CA GLY A 263 1.16 -11.04 -15.26
C GLY A 263 0.45 -12.26 -14.69
N LYS A 264 -0.79 -12.48 -15.14
CA LYS A 264 -1.68 -13.56 -14.64
C LYS A 264 -1.30 -14.96 -15.12
N HIS A 265 -0.49 -15.07 -16.16
CA HIS A 265 -0.09 -16.34 -16.77
C HIS A 265 1.42 -16.38 -17.06
N PRO A 266 2.16 -17.40 -16.60
CA PRO A 266 3.62 -17.43 -16.72
C PRO A 266 4.10 -17.52 -18.18
N GLU A 267 3.39 -18.24 -19.05
CA GLU A 267 3.74 -18.34 -20.48
C GLU A 267 3.58 -16.98 -21.17
N ILE A 268 2.47 -16.26 -20.93
CA ILE A 268 2.25 -14.91 -21.51
C ILE A 268 3.37 -13.95 -21.10
N VAL A 269 3.77 -13.99 -19.82
CA VAL A 269 4.86 -13.16 -19.31
C VAL A 269 6.17 -13.47 -20.01
N ALA A 270 6.50 -14.75 -20.16
CA ALA A 270 7.73 -15.17 -20.82
C ALA A 270 7.71 -14.83 -22.32
N ASP A 271 6.63 -15.12 -23.02
CA ASP A 271 6.47 -14.85 -24.46
C ASP A 271 6.51 -13.34 -24.74
N PHE A 272 5.83 -12.55 -23.91
CA PHE A 272 5.89 -11.09 -24.06
C PHE A 272 7.32 -10.56 -23.86
N LEU A 273 8.01 -10.95 -22.80
CA LEU A 273 9.35 -10.46 -22.53
C LEU A 273 10.33 -10.85 -23.64
N ASN A 274 10.28 -12.09 -24.12
CA ASN A 274 11.12 -12.57 -25.22
C ASN A 274 10.80 -11.86 -26.53
N ARG A 275 9.51 -11.74 -26.88
CA ARG A 275 9.09 -11.04 -28.08
C ARG A 275 9.42 -9.55 -28.02
N HIS A 276 9.24 -8.93 -26.85
CA HIS A 276 9.54 -7.52 -26.63
C HIS A 276 11.02 -7.22 -26.80
N ALA A 277 11.91 -8.05 -26.20
CA ALA A 277 13.33 -7.94 -26.40
C ALA A 277 13.72 -8.16 -27.89
N LYS A 278 13.09 -9.14 -28.54
CA LYS A 278 13.31 -9.40 -29.98
C LYS A 278 12.83 -8.25 -30.86
N THR A 279 11.63 -7.71 -30.61
CA THR A 279 11.08 -6.56 -31.34
C THR A 279 11.93 -5.32 -31.17
N PHE A 280 12.52 -5.11 -29.97
CA PHE A 280 13.46 -4.04 -29.72
C PHE A 280 14.72 -4.21 -30.59
N ILE A 281 15.30 -5.41 -30.61
CA ILE A 281 16.48 -5.76 -31.44
C ILE A 281 16.17 -5.56 -32.93
N GLU A 282 15.01 -6.05 -33.39
CA GLU A 282 14.55 -5.93 -34.78
C GLU A 282 14.34 -4.48 -35.16
N SER A 283 13.72 -3.65 -34.29
CA SER A 283 13.47 -2.25 -34.58
C SER A 283 14.78 -1.42 -34.70
N GLY A 284 15.79 -1.72 -33.88
CA GLY A 284 17.11 -1.10 -34.00
C GLY A 284 17.81 -1.45 -35.30
N LEU A 285 17.71 -2.71 -35.75
CA LEU A 285 18.28 -3.17 -37.02
C LEU A 285 17.52 -2.58 -38.21
N GLU A 286 16.19 -2.51 -38.14
CA GLU A 286 15.37 -1.86 -39.19
C GLU A 286 15.72 -0.38 -39.36
N GLU A 287 15.98 0.33 -38.29
CA GLU A 287 16.38 1.76 -38.35
C GLU A 287 17.75 1.91 -39.03
N LYS A 288 18.74 1.09 -38.66
CA LYS A 288 20.05 1.08 -39.31
C LYS A 288 19.93 0.76 -40.81
N ASN A 289 19.14 -0.25 -41.15
CA ASN A 289 18.92 -0.64 -42.55
C ASN A 289 18.17 0.43 -43.34
N ARG A 290 17.24 1.16 -42.73
CA ARG A 290 16.50 2.24 -43.38
C ARG A 290 17.42 3.37 -43.85
N ILE A 291 18.35 3.78 -42.97
CA ILE A 291 19.34 4.83 -43.32
C ILE A 291 20.25 4.35 -44.47
N ALA A 292 20.75 3.11 -44.38
CA ALA A 292 21.60 2.56 -45.44
C ALA A 292 20.85 2.47 -46.80
N ASN A 293 19.59 2.02 -46.79
CA ASN A 293 18.76 1.94 -47.98
C ASN A 293 18.47 3.32 -48.57
N ALA A 294 18.13 4.32 -47.74
CA ALA A 294 17.92 5.68 -48.20
C ALA A 294 19.18 6.27 -48.86
N THR A 295 20.36 5.95 -48.29
CA THR A 295 21.64 6.39 -48.85
C THR A 295 21.89 5.73 -50.21
N ILE A 296 21.68 4.42 -50.36
CA ILE A 296 21.83 3.69 -51.60
C ILE A 296 20.87 4.26 -52.67
N GLU A 297 19.61 4.48 -52.34
CA GLU A 297 18.62 5.02 -53.28
C GLU A 297 18.98 6.41 -53.76
N PHE A 298 19.47 7.30 -52.89
CA PHE A 298 19.98 8.60 -53.28
C PHE A 298 21.16 8.48 -54.24
N ILE A 299 22.14 7.63 -53.92
CA ILE A 299 23.34 7.44 -54.75
C ILE A 299 22.95 6.84 -56.13
N ASP A 300 22.04 5.87 -56.17
CA ASP A 300 21.57 5.24 -57.40
C ASP A 300 20.91 6.26 -58.32
N ARG A 301 20.10 7.22 -57.77
CA ARG A 301 19.55 8.33 -58.55
C ARG A 301 20.65 9.26 -59.11
N GLN A 302 21.70 9.54 -58.33
CA GLN A 302 22.82 10.35 -58.80
C GLN A 302 23.65 9.62 -59.87
N ILE A 303 23.90 8.34 -59.73
CA ILE A 303 24.61 7.48 -60.67
C ILE A 303 23.89 7.47 -62.02
N SER A 304 22.57 7.30 -62.03
CA SER A 304 21.76 7.28 -63.25
C SER A 304 21.96 8.57 -64.08
N GLY A 305 21.90 9.74 -63.40
CA GLY A 305 22.08 11.01 -64.08
C GLY A 305 23.52 11.28 -64.64
N ILE A 306 24.54 10.73 -63.95
CA ILE A 306 25.95 10.85 -64.38
C ILE A 306 26.31 9.81 -65.43
N SER A 307 25.76 8.60 -65.38
CA SER A 307 26.02 7.51 -66.33
C SER A 307 25.77 7.93 -67.77
N ASP A 308 24.63 8.60 -68.02
CA ASP A 308 24.30 9.09 -69.35
C ASP A 308 25.31 10.14 -69.85
N SER A 309 25.71 11.06 -68.98
CA SER A 309 26.70 12.07 -69.28
C SER A 309 28.09 11.50 -69.51
N LEU A 310 28.46 10.48 -68.71
CA LEU A 310 29.75 9.78 -68.90
C LEU A 310 29.77 8.98 -70.18
N GLN A 311 28.68 8.30 -70.54
CA GLN A 311 28.60 7.54 -71.83
C GLN A 311 28.80 8.49 -73.07
N VAL A 312 28.18 9.70 -73.05
CA VAL A 312 28.38 10.69 -74.11
C VAL A 312 29.83 11.19 -74.16
N ALA A 313 30.40 11.50 -72.96
CA ALA A 313 31.80 11.97 -72.89
C ALA A 313 32.79 10.87 -73.27
N GLU A 314 32.57 9.65 -72.90
CA GLU A 314 33.40 8.47 -73.29
C GLU A 314 33.34 8.26 -74.84
N SER A 315 32.16 8.26 -75.39
CA SER A 315 31.97 8.10 -76.84
C SER A 315 32.71 9.20 -77.61
N ASN A 316 32.61 10.44 -77.21
CA ASN A 316 33.32 11.56 -77.81
C ASN A 316 34.84 11.40 -77.65
N PHE A 317 35.31 10.93 -76.54
CA PHE A 317 36.73 10.67 -76.25
C PHE A 317 37.27 9.53 -77.08
N GLN A 318 36.57 8.42 -77.24
CA GLN A 318 36.93 7.27 -78.05
C GLN A 318 36.91 7.61 -79.52
N GLU A 319 35.89 8.31 -80.02
CA GLU A 319 35.79 8.79 -81.42
C GLU A 319 36.98 9.72 -81.79
N PHE A 320 37.27 10.70 -80.93
CA PHE A 320 38.39 11.61 -81.17
C PHE A 320 39.75 10.87 -81.21
N ARG A 321 39.99 9.93 -80.31
CA ARG A 321 41.21 9.09 -80.31
C ARG A 321 41.34 8.21 -81.55
N SER A 322 40.23 7.67 -82.04
CA SER A 322 40.27 6.81 -83.21
C SER A 322 40.60 7.58 -84.54
N GLN A 323 40.15 8.81 -84.61
CA GLN A 323 40.39 9.70 -85.80
C GLN A 323 41.77 10.32 -85.78
N ASN A 324 42.43 10.45 -84.61
CA ASN A 324 43.72 11.12 -84.44
C ASN A 324 44.78 10.16 -83.85
N LYS A 325 45.41 9.39 -84.73
CA LYS A 325 46.27 8.22 -84.44
C LYS A 325 47.50 8.45 -83.56
N LEU A 326 48.05 9.66 -83.47
CA LEU A 326 49.16 9.97 -82.51
C LEU A 326 49.08 11.50 -82.22
N ILE A 327 48.62 11.75 -80.95
CA ILE A 327 48.71 13.13 -80.40
C ILE A 327 49.96 13.14 -79.51
N ASN A 328 51.00 13.82 -79.94
CA ASN A 328 52.18 14.09 -79.14
C ASN A 328 51.88 15.39 -78.36
N ILE A 329 51.61 15.29 -77.13
CA ILE A 329 51.28 16.41 -76.25
C ILE A 329 52.58 17.12 -75.89
N SER A 330 52.64 18.47 -76.14
CA SER A 330 53.79 19.29 -75.76
C SER A 330 54.01 19.30 -74.23
N SER A 331 55.21 19.70 -73.80
CA SER A 331 55.49 19.88 -72.38
C SER A 331 54.58 20.92 -71.70
N GLU A 332 54.20 21.97 -72.50
CA GLU A 332 53.20 22.98 -72.03
C GLU A 332 51.80 22.42 -71.92
N GLY A 333 51.41 21.56 -72.90
CA GLY A 333 50.13 20.86 -72.86
C GLY A 333 50.02 19.88 -71.69
N ASN A 334 51.09 19.15 -71.43
CA ASN A 334 51.11 18.25 -70.25
C ASN A 334 51.01 19.03 -68.92
N TYR A 335 51.69 20.15 -68.77
CA TYR A 335 51.61 21.01 -67.61
C TYR A 335 50.17 21.57 -67.40
N ALA A 336 49.59 22.12 -68.49
CA ALA A 336 48.24 22.65 -68.51
C ALA A 336 47.23 21.52 -68.15
N MET A 337 47.41 20.31 -68.59
CA MET A 337 46.59 19.16 -68.34
C MET A 337 46.66 18.75 -66.90
N GLU A 338 47.84 18.61 -66.29
CA GLU A 338 48.00 18.27 -64.87
C GLU A 338 47.36 19.30 -63.98
N LYS A 339 47.55 20.58 -64.23
CA LYS A 339 46.88 21.69 -63.53
C LYS A 339 45.35 21.63 -63.68
N LEU A 340 44.86 21.37 -64.90
CA LEU A 340 43.43 21.21 -65.15
C LEU A 340 42.82 19.99 -64.42
N GLU A 341 43.54 18.89 -64.43
CA GLU A 341 43.13 17.64 -63.76
C GLU A 341 42.91 17.84 -62.22
N ALA A 342 43.83 18.56 -61.57
CA ALA A 342 43.70 18.95 -60.20
C ALA A 342 42.46 19.80 -59.90
N LEU A 343 42.27 20.87 -60.78
CA LEU A 343 41.10 21.77 -60.65
C LEU A 343 39.77 21.07 -60.94
N ILE A 344 39.77 20.10 -61.88
CA ILE A 344 38.58 19.30 -62.19
C ILE A 344 38.21 18.38 -60.98
N ALA A 345 39.21 17.77 -60.34
CA ALA A 345 38.97 16.95 -59.14
C ALA A 345 38.32 17.78 -58.01
N GLU A 346 38.84 18.98 -57.80
CA GLU A 346 38.28 19.94 -56.83
C GLU A 346 36.88 20.43 -57.23
N LYS A 347 36.68 20.81 -58.49
CA LYS A 347 35.36 21.13 -59.01
C LYS A 347 34.33 20.02 -58.83
N SER A 348 34.73 18.77 -59.13
CA SER A 348 33.89 17.62 -58.96
C SER A 348 33.47 17.42 -57.51
N ASN A 349 34.40 17.66 -56.56
CA ASN A 349 34.13 17.62 -55.14
C ASN A 349 33.10 18.66 -54.73
N LEU A 350 33.31 19.95 -55.09
CA LEU A 350 32.38 21.03 -54.77
C LEU A 350 31.00 20.78 -55.38
N GLN A 351 30.90 20.31 -56.60
CA GLN A 351 29.63 19.98 -57.24
C GLN A 351 28.86 18.86 -56.53
N ARG A 352 29.56 17.82 -56.03
CA ARG A 352 28.94 16.77 -55.20
C ARG A 352 28.40 17.32 -53.88
N MET A 353 29.21 18.18 -53.24
CA MET A 353 28.80 18.85 -52.00
C MET A 353 27.54 19.71 -52.20
N ILE A 354 27.49 20.52 -53.24
CA ILE A 354 26.32 21.36 -53.58
C ILE A 354 25.08 20.47 -53.80
N LYS A 355 25.19 19.38 -54.57
CA LYS A 355 24.06 18.46 -54.78
C LYS A 355 23.52 17.83 -53.50
N TYR A 356 24.41 17.52 -52.55
CA TYR A 356 24.00 17.06 -51.28
C TYR A 356 23.33 18.18 -50.45
N TYR A 357 23.88 19.38 -50.40
CA TYR A 357 23.31 20.49 -49.66
C TYR A 357 21.96 20.93 -50.24
N ASP A 358 21.79 20.94 -51.54
CA ASP A 358 20.50 21.20 -52.21
C ASP A 358 19.48 20.10 -51.83
N TYR A 359 19.88 18.82 -51.84
CA TYR A 359 19.04 17.73 -51.32
C TYR A 359 18.64 17.94 -49.88
N LEU A 360 19.60 18.26 -48.98
CA LEU A 360 19.34 18.49 -47.57
C LEU A 360 18.41 19.70 -47.36
N TYR A 361 18.61 20.77 -48.10
CA TYR A 361 17.78 21.97 -48.07
C TYR A 361 16.32 21.65 -48.44
N ASP A 362 16.13 20.95 -49.53
CA ASP A 362 14.81 20.54 -50.03
C ASP A 362 14.13 19.55 -49.06
N TYR A 363 14.91 18.65 -48.45
CA TYR A 363 14.41 17.71 -47.44
C TYR A 363 13.89 18.41 -46.19
N ILE A 364 14.67 19.39 -45.70
CA ILE A 364 14.29 20.15 -44.49
C ILE A 364 13.03 20.99 -44.76
N GLN A 365 12.88 21.59 -45.95
CA GLN A 365 11.72 22.42 -46.28
C GLN A 365 10.43 21.64 -46.53
N ASN A 366 10.49 20.42 -47.04
CA ASN A 366 9.33 19.73 -47.63
C ASN A 366 8.83 18.57 -46.76
N LYS A 367 9.50 18.23 -45.65
CA LYS A 367 9.06 17.11 -44.75
C LYS A 367 8.81 17.56 -43.33
N ASP A 368 7.61 17.23 -42.83
CA ASP A 368 7.19 17.48 -41.44
C ASP A 368 7.85 16.55 -40.41
N GLU A 369 8.48 15.48 -40.87
CA GLU A 369 9.18 14.50 -40.03
C GLU A 369 10.63 14.28 -40.51
N PHE A 370 11.60 14.46 -39.60
CA PHE A 370 13.03 14.36 -39.85
C PHE A 370 13.54 12.94 -39.58
N GLN A 371 13.02 11.93 -40.30
CA GLN A 371 13.30 10.53 -40.04
C GLN A 371 14.29 9.87 -41.02
N ASP A 372 14.37 10.31 -42.28
CA ASP A 372 15.13 9.62 -43.33
C ASP A 372 16.25 10.53 -43.92
N VAL A 373 16.79 11.43 -43.12
CA VAL A 373 17.85 12.33 -43.61
C VAL A 373 19.15 11.58 -43.80
N ILE A 374 19.78 11.79 -44.95
CA ILE A 374 21.12 11.29 -45.22
C ILE A 374 22.12 12.19 -44.48
N VAL A 375 22.89 11.60 -43.59
CA VAL A 375 23.83 12.38 -42.75
C VAL A 375 24.99 12.91 -43.59
N PRO A 376 25.43 14.16 -43.37
CA PRO A 376 26.50 14.77 -44.18
C PRO A 376 27.79 13.98 -44.28
N SER A 377 28.19 13.31 -43.19
CA SER A 377 29.44 12.53 -43.14
C SER A 377 29.47 11.34 -44.11
N THR A 378 28.29 10.75 -44.47
CA THR A 378 28.21 9.65 -45.44
C THR A 378 28.61 10.09 -46.86
N MET A 379 28.46 11.36 -47.13
CA MET A 379 28.84 11.97 -48.42
C MET A 379 30.22 12.61 -48.36
N GLY A 380 30.98 12.37 -47.28
CA GLY A 380 32.33 12.89 -47.11
C GLY A 380 32.37 14.36 -46.63
N ILE A 381 31.26 14.90 -46.12
CA ILE A 381 31.18 16.26 -45.62
C ILE A 381 31.59 16.29 -44.16
N THR A 382 32.61 17.03 -43.82
CA THR A 382 33.23 17.10 -42.49
C THR A 382 32.84 18.35 -41.70
N ASP A 383 31.84 19.15 -42.16
CA ASP A 383 31.41 20.33 -41.43
C ASP A 383 30.79 20.00 -40.10
N GLN A 384 31.48 20.42 -39.02
CA GLN A 384 31.10 20.09 -37.61
C GLN A 384 29.79 20.76 -37.21
N SER A 385 29.56 22.01 -37.68
CA SER A 385 28.34 22.74 -37.33
C SER A 385 27.10 22.11 -37.97
N LEU A 386 27.21 21.78 -39.27
CA LEU A 386 26.16 21.09 -40.01
C LEU A 386 25.83 19.72 -39.38
N ASN A 387 26.86 18.90 -39.07
CA ASN A 387 26.70 17.59 -38.43
C ASN A 387 26.01 17.73 -37.08
N ASN A 388 26.39 18.71 -36.26
CA ASN A 388 25.78 18.95 -34.95
C ASN A 388 24.31 19.39 -35.06
N LEU A 389 23.98 20.30 -35.97
CA LEU A 389 22.60 20.76 -36.15
C LEU A 389 21.68 19.64 -36.67
N VAL A 390 22.14 18.83 -37.61
CA VAL A 390 21.41 17.67 -38.12
C VAL A 390 21.16 16.67 -36.97
N LYS A 391 22.17 16.43 -36.11
CA LYS A 391 22.06 15.58 -34.91
C LYS A 391 21.02 16.15 -33.94
N GLN A 392 21.16 17.41 -33.52
CA GLN A 392 20.23 18.05 -32.59
C GLN A 392 18.79 18.02 -33.11
N LEU A 393 18.56 18.28 -34.38
CA LEU A 393 17.22 18.22 -34.97
C LEU A 393 16.63 16.82 -34.89
N SER A 394 17.39 15.80 -35.21
CA SER A 394 16.98 14.38 -35.10
C SER A 394 16.65 14.00 -33.64
N GLU A 395 17.46 14.42 -32.69
CA GLU A 395 17.22 14.23 -31.27
C GLU A 395 15.92 14.89 -30.79
N ALA A 396 15.68 16.14 -31.19
CA ALA A 396 14.48 16.88 -30.84
C ALA A 396 13.21 16.25 -31.44
N TYR A 397 13.22 15.77 -32.67
CA TYR A 397 12.12 15.02 -33.27
C TYR A 397 11.86 13.68 -32.53
N THR A 398 12.91 12.99 -32.13
CA THR A 398 12.81 11.75 -31.32
C THR A 398 12.20 12.04 -29.95
N ALA A 399 12.64 13.11 -29.29
CA ALA A 399 12.09 13.56 -28.01
C ALA A 399 10.60 13.95 -28.12
N ARG A 400 10.22 14.67 -29.18
CA ARG A 400 8.82 15.01 -29.48
C ARG A 400 7.96 13.74 -29.66
N SER A 401 8.45 12.79 -30.41
CA SER A 401 7.75 11.51 -30.63
C SER A 401 7.50 10.77 -29.32
N ARG A 402 8.48 10.76 -28.41
CA ARG A 402 8.33 10.17 -27.06
C ARG A 402 7.30 10.92 -26.21
N LEU A 403 7.35 12.26 -26.20
CA LEU A 403 6.41 13.07 -25.44
C LEU A 403 4.97 12.91 -25.93
N ARG A 404 4.74 12.79 -27.24
CA ARG A 404 3.42 12.51 -27.82
C ARG A 404 2.80 11.20 -27.36
N MET A 405 3.60 10.24 -26.89
CA MET A 405 3.11 8.95 -26.35
C MET A 405 2.62 9.07 -24.91
N THR A 406 3.10 10.07 -24.16
CA THR A 406 2.84 10.19 -22.71
C THR A 406 2.00 11.41 -22.33
N THR A 407 1.90 12.39 -23.24
CA THR A 407 1.22 13.66 -22.97
C THR A 407 0.32 14.08 -24.15
N THR A 408 -0.64 14.95 -23.87
CA THR A 408 -1.50 15.52 -24.92
C THR A 408 -0.74 16.59 -25.73
N GLU A 409 -1.12 16.78 -27.01
CA GLU A 409 -0.47 17.75 -27.91
C GLU A 409 -0.46 19.19 -27.38
N ASN A 410 -1.40 19.56 -26.52
CA ASN A 410 -1.47 20.90 -25.93
C ASN A 410 -0.63 21.07 -24.65
N SER A 411 0.12 20.07 -24.25
CA SER A 411 0.94 20.15 -23.02
C SER A 411 2.07 21.18 -23.17
N PRO A 412 2.46 21.85 -22.07
CA PRO A 412 3.58 22.79 -22.09
C PRO A 412 4.89 22.16 -22.58
N GLN A 413 5.09 20.87 -22.29
CA GLN A 413 6.29 20.11 -22.71
C GLN A 413 6.34 19.91 -24.22
N ILE A 414 5.21 19.57 -24.86
CA ILE A 414 5.13 19.45 -26.32
C ILE A 414 5.35 20.83 -26.99
N LYS A 415 4.80 21.89 -26.41
CA LYS A 415 5.04 23.24 -26.92
C LYS A 415 6.52 23.64 -26.83
N GLN A 416 7.17 23.33 -25.75
CA GLN A 416 8.60 23.62 -25.57
C GLN A 416 9.46 22.88 -26.58
N ILE A 417 9.27 21.59 -26.80
CA ILE A 417 10.04 20.82 -27.78
C ILE A 417 9.75 21.26 -29.23
N ASN A 418 8.51 21.65 -29.53
CA ASN A 418 8.20 22.21 -30.86
C ASN A 418 8.93 23.52 -31.10
N ASN A 419 9.01 24.43 -30.14
CA ASN A 419 9.78 25.66 -30.23
C ASN A 419 11.29 25.38 -30.40
N GLU A 420 11.81 24.36 -29.70
CA GLU A 420 13.20 23.91 -29.85
C GLU A 420 13.46 23.37 -31.28
N ILE A 421 12.56 22.51 -31.78
CA ILE A 421 12.60 22.02 -33.17
C ILE A 421 12.60 23.18 -34.17
N GLU A 422 11.71 24.15 -34.00
CA GLU A 422 11.62 25.30 -34.87
C GLU A 422 12.91 26.17 -34.88
N THR A 423 13.49 26.33 -33.70
CA THR A 423 14.77 27.04 -33.54
C THR A 423 15.93 26.33 -34.24
N ILE A 424 16.08 25.03 -34.02
CA ILE A 424 17.14 24.22 -34.65
C ILE A 424 16.91 24.12 -36.15
N HIS A 425 15.66 23.95 -36.59
CA HIS A 425 15.27 23.91 -38.00
C HIS A 425 15.63 25.21 -38.73
N SER A 426 15.31 26.36 -38.13
CA SER A 426 15.65 27.66 -38.68
C SER A 426 17.17 27.87 -38.79
N ALA A 427 17.90 27.51 -37.73
CA ALA A 427 19.36 27.59 -37.70
C ALA A 427 20.00 26.63 -38.73
N LEU A 428 19.43 25.45 -38.94
CA LEU A 428 19.93 24.48 -39.93
C LEU A 428 19.69 24.99 -41.36
N ILE A 429 18.51 25.54 -41.66
CA ILE A 429 18.22 26.16 -42.97
C ILE A 429 19.17 27.30 -43.26
N GLU A 430 19.41 28.18 -42.28
CA GLU A 430 20.35 29.29 -42.45
C GLU A 430 21.78 28.79 -42.66
N ASN A 431 22.23 27.82 -41.88
CA ASN A 431 23.56 27.23 -42.03
C ASN A 431 23.75 26.57 -43.40
N VAL A 432 22.80 25.72 -43.83
CA VAL A 432 22.86 25.05 -45.14
C VAL A 432 22.87 26.11 -46.28
N ARG A 433 22.04 27.14 -46.17
CA ARG A 433 22.03 28.23 -47.18
C ARG A 433 23.37 28.96 -47.26
N ASN A 434 23.98 29.24 -46.11
CA ASN A 434 25.29 29.89 -46.05
C ASN A 434 26.37 28.99 -46.63
N ILE A 435 26.37 27.70 -46.33
CA ILE A 435 27.29 26.71 -46.88
C ILE A 435 27.11 26.63 -48.41
N ILE A 436 25.87 26.52 -48.92
CA ILE A 436 25.59 26.53 -50.38
C ILE A 436 26.18 27.76 -51.05
N ASN A 437 25.95 28.94 -50.45
CA ASN A 437 26.45 30.20 -51.02
C ASN A 437 27.99 30.23 -51.02
N THR A 438 28.64 29.83 -49.92
CA THR A 438 30.09 29.79 -49.83
C THR A 438 30.69 28.78 -50.82
N THR A 439 30.12 27.58 -50.89
CA THR A 439 30.58 26.54 -51.83
C THR A 439 30.35 26.93 -53.28
N ARG A 440 29.30 27.72 -53.58
CA ARG A 440 29.08 28.27 -54.92
C ARG A 440 30.13 29.34 -55.25
N ILE A 441 30.52 30.17 -54.28
CA ILE A 441 31.61 31.17 -54.49
C ILE A 441 32.93 30.43 -54.78
N GLU A 442 33.28 29.40 -53.98
CA GLU A 442 34.44 28.57 -54.21
C GLU A 442 34.39 27.85 -55.54
N LEU A 443 33.24 27.33 -55.96
CA LEU A 443 33.04 26.77 -57.30
C LEU A 443 33.25 27.79 -58.41
N GLU A 444 32.80 29.00 -58.21
CA GLU A 444 33.02 30.10 -59.18
C GLU A 444 34.50 30.45 -59.25
N GLU A 445 35.21 30.52 -58.16
CA GLU A 445 36.66 30.72 -58.11
C GLU A 445 37.42 29.62 -58.85
N ILE A 446 37.10 28.35 -58.62
CA ILE A 446 37.65 27.23 -59.37
C ILE A 446 37.33 27.31 -60.86
N ASN A 447 36.10 27.72 -61.23
CA ASN A 447 35.74 27.95 -62.63
C ASN A 447 36.59 29.02 -63.23
N GLN A 448 36.90 30.15 -62.56
CA GLN A 448 37.79 31.23 -63.07
C GLN A 448 39.21 30.67 -63.20
N GLN A 449 39.71 29.90 -62.28
CA GLN A 449 41.03 29.24 -62.43
C GLN A 449 41.06 28.29 -63.66
N ILE A 450 39.98 27.53 -63.84
CA ILE A 450 39.83 26.68 -65.04
C ILE A 450 39.80 27.48 -66.29
N GLU A 451 39.16 28.67 -66.30
CA GLU A 451 39.18 29.58 -67.46
C GLU A 451 40.57 30.15 -67.78
N GLU A 452 41.38 30.44 -66.76
CA GLU A 452 42.77 30.82 -66.91
C GLU A 452 43.58 29.72 -67.56
N VAL A 453 43.46 28.48 -67.04
CA VAL A 453 44.11 27.33 -67.69
C VAL A 453 43.56 27.08 -69.08
N ASN A 454 42.29 27.32 -69.34
CA ASN A 454 41.71 27.24 -70.70
C ASN A 454 42.31 28.31 -71.68
N ARG A 455 42.60 29.54 -71.17
CA ARG A 455 43.30 30.52 -71.94
C ARG A 455 44.72 30.11 -72.30
N GLU A 456 45.44 29.40 -71.42
CA GLU A 456 46.72 28.71 -71.68
C GLU A 456 46.56 27.65 -72.81
N ILE A 457 45.56 26.79 -72.64
CA ILE A 457 45.21 25.72 -73.59
C ILE A 457 44.82 26.28 -74.94
N GLN A 458 44.15 27.47 -75.02
CA GLN A 458 43.84 28.10 -76.31
C GLN A 458 45.07 28.48 -77.17
N ARG A 459 46.26 28.59 -76.57
CA ARG A 459 47.54 28.83 -77.29
C ARG A 459 48.11 27.61 -77.94
N LEU A 460 47.63 26.37 -77.50
CA LEU A 460 48.11 25.10 -78.04
C LEU A 460 47.56 24.83 -79.45
N PRO A 461 48.16 23.92 -80.19
CA PRO A 461 47.62 23.41 -81.44
C PRO A 461 46.16 22.96 -81.36
N GLY A 462 45.39 23.12 -82.38
CA GLY A 462 43.95 22.89 -82.38
C GLY A 462 43.53 21.46 -82.05
N THR A 463 44.32 20.44 -82.36
CA THR A 463 44.13 19.06 -82.09
C THR A 463 44.39 18.74 -80.62
N GLU A 464 45.48 19.29 -80.12
CA GLU A 464 45.87 19.13 -78.67
C GLU A 464 44.85 19.82 -77.80
N ARG A 465 44.38 20.97 -78.08
CA ARG A 465 43.31 21.69 -77.37
C ARG A 465 42.01 20.92 -77.38
N LYS A 466 41.61 20.36 -78.53
CA LYS A 466 40.40 19.50 -78.59
C LYS A 466 40.54 18.29 -77.73
N TYR A 467 41.70 17.64 -77.70
CA TYR A 467 41.97 16.47 -76.86
C TYR A 467 41.80 16.81 -75.37
N ILE A 468 42.44 17.86 -74.90
CA ILE A 468 42.38 18.28 -73.49
C ILE A 468 40.93 18.59 -73.06
N ASN A 469 40.14 19.29 -73.96
CA ASN A 469 38.74 19.59 -73.61
C ASN A 469 37.87 18.32 -73.52
N ILE A 470 38.00 17.42 -74.47
CA ILE A 470 37.25 16.13 -74.44
C ILE A 470 37.66 15.25 -73.21
N GLN A 471 38.96 15.20 -72.90
CA GLN A 471 39.46 14.48 -71.79
C GLN A 471 38.98 15.11 -70.50
N ARG A 472 38.96 16.42 -70.42
CA ARG A 472 38.40 17.12 -69.26
C ARG A 472 36.95 16.71 -69.00
N ASP A 473 36.08 16.71 -70.00
CA ASP A 473 34.65 16.38 -69.83
C ASP A 473 34.48 14.91 -69.47
N PHE A 474 35.29 14.00 -70.00
CA PHE A 474 35.32 12.62 -69.60
C PHE A 474 35.78 12.45 -68.13
N GLN A 475 36.92 13.04 -67.74
CA GLN A 475 37.51 12.93 -66.43
C GLN A 475 36.60 13.47 -65.33
N LEU A 476 35.91 14.60 -65.61
CA LEU A 476 34.93 15.17 -64.65
C LEU A 476 33.80 14.14 -64.33
N ASN A 477 33.18 13.57 -65.33
CA ASN A 477 32.10 12.62 -65.18
C ASN A 477 32.59 11.28 -64.62
N ASP A 478 33.78 10.83 -65.02
CA ASP A 478 34.38 9.58 -64.49
C ASP A 478 34.72 9.67 -63.00
N ASN A 479 35.30 10.80 -62.56
CA ASN A 479 35.58 11.04 -61.14
C ASN A 479 34.32 11.00 -60.27
N ILE A 480 33.25 11.64 -60.75
CA ILE A 480 31.98 11.65 -60.02
C ILE A 480 31.35 10.25 -60.00
N TYR A 481 31.34 9.58 -61.13
CA TYR A 481 30.78 8.23 -61.28
C TYR A 481 31.50 7.21 -60.38
N THR A 482 32.81 7.19 -60.43
CA THR A 482 33.69 6.29 -59.68
C THR A 482 33.52 6.53 -58.18
N PHE A 483 33.50 7.78 -57.71
CA PHE A 483 33.23 8.13 -56.32
C PHE A 483 31.86 7.64 -55.86
N LEU A 484 30.81 7.87 -56.65
CA LEU A 484 29.48 7.44 -56.33
C LEU A 484 29.37 5.91 -56.25
N LEU A 485 30.03 5.16 -57.18
CA LEU A 485 30.12 3.71 -57.16
C LEU A 485 30.82 3.22 -55.90
N GLN A 486 31.94 3.84 -55.50
CA GLN A 486 32.62 3.53 -54.26
C GLN A 486 31.71 3.74 -53.06
N LYS A 487 31.03 4.87 -52.96
CA LYS A 487 30.10 5.17 -51.87
C LYS A 487 28.89 4.24 -51.85
N ARG A 488 28.36 3.86 -53.01
CA ARG A 488 27.32 2.82 -53.12
C ARG A 488 27.78 1.46 -52.59
N SER A 489 29.02 1.08 -52.96
CA SER A 489 29.61 -0.18 -52.49
C SER A 489 29.83 -0.17 -50.97
N GLU A 490 30.35 0.94 -50.44
CA GLU A 490 30.53 1.13 -49.00
C GLU A 490 29.16 1.03 -48.24
N ALA A 491 28.12 1.72 -48.72
CA ALA A 491 26.79 1.66 -48.16
C ALA A 491 26.15 0.25 -48.27
N GLY A 492 26.41 -0.45 -49.42
CA GLY A 492 25.95 -1.81 -49.64
C GLY A 492 26.63 -2.82 -48.70
N ILE A 493 27.94 -2.69 -48.49
CA ILE A 493 28.69 -3.49 -47.52
C ILE A 493 28.18 -3.23 -46.10
N ALA A 494 27.95 -1.97 -45.76
CA ALA A 494 27.41 -1.60 -44.47
C ALA A 494 26.01 -2.22 -44.21
N LEU A 495 25.12 -2.16 -45.22
CA LEU A 495 23.82 -2.82 -45.15
C LEU A 495 23.90 -4.34 -44.94
N ALA A 496 24.83 -4.98 -45.69
CA ALA A 496 25.02 -6.44 -45.65
C ALA A 496 25.69 -6.90 -44.35
N SER A 497 26.50 -6.04 -43.72
CA SER A 497 27.22 -6.33 -42.46
C SER A 497 26.46 -5.90 -41.19
N ASN A 498 25.31 -5.22 -41.36
CA ASN A 498 24.52 -4.78 -40.20
C ASN A 498 24.07 -5.97 -39.36
N ILE A 499 24.66 -6.06 -38.17
CA ILE A 499 24.30 -6.99 -37.12
C ILE A 499 23.71 -6.15 -35.97
N SER A 500 22.72 -6.68 -35.29
CA SER A 500 22.18 -5.98 -34.11
C SER A 500 23.25 -5.86 -33.03
N ASP A 501 23.41 -4.65 -32.48
CA ASP A 501 24.32 -4.39 -31.37
C ASP A 501 23.79 -4.97 -30.05
N HIS A 502 22.52 -5.33 -30.02
CA HIS A 502 21.84 -5.83 -28.85
C HIS A 502 21.62 -7.32 -28.93
N LYS A 503 21.77 -8.04 -27.81
CA LYS A 503 21.60 -9.49 -27.74
C LYS A 503 20.87 -9.88 -26.47
N ILE A 504 19.91 -10.80 -26.58
CA ILE A 504 19.32 -11.47 -25.44
C ILE A 504 20.39 -12.40 -24.85
N ILE A 505 20.72 -12.21 -23.56
CA ILE A 505 21.65 -13.08 -22.82
C ILE A 505 20.86 -14.26 -22.27
N ASP A 506 19.87 -13.98 -21.41
CA ASP A 506 19.01 -14.99 -20.83
C ASP A 506 17.57 -14.73 -21.24
N PRO A 507 16.96 -15.61 -22.04
CA PRO A 507 15.55 -15.48 -22.38
C PRO A 507 14.66 -15.76 -21.15
N ALA A 508 13.49 -15.15 -21.10
CA ALA A 508 12.50 -15.47 -20.10
C ALA A 508 12.01 -16.90 -20.28
N MET A 509 12.07 -17.69 -19.23
CA MET A 509 11.62 -19.09 -19.22
C MET A 509 10.46 -19.26 -18.25
N VAL A 510 9.46 -20.05 -18.62
CA VAL A 510 8.30 -20.34 -17.76
C VAL A 510 8.74 -20.95 -16.43
N GLN A 511 9.78 -21.81 -16.43
CA GLN A 511 10.33 -22.41 -15.22
C GLN A 511 10.95 -21.40 -14.24
N ASN A 512 11.45 -20.27 -14.75
CA ASN A 512 12.08 -19.22 -13.97
C ASN A 512 11.07 -18.14 -13.50
N THR A 513 9.82 -18.22 -13.94
CA THR A 513 8.80 -17.31 -13.45
C THR A 513 8.45 -17.63 -12.01
N ARG A 514 8.45 -16.61 -11.14
CA ARG A 514 8.10 -16.76 -9.72
C ARG A 514 6.72 -16.20 -9.44
N GLN A 515 5.91 -16.95 -8.71
CA GLN A 515 4.65 -16.44 -8.20
C GLN A 515 4.91 -15.34 -7.16
N THR A 516 4.39 -14.13 -7.40
CA THR A 516 4.56 -12.96 -6.52
C THR A 516 3.39 -12.81 -5.55
N THR A 517 2.17 -13.15 -6.00
CA THR A 517 0.93 -13.10 -5.21
C THR A 517 0.04 -14.29 -5.55
N PRO A 518 -0.75 -14.79 -4.58
CA PRO A 518 -0.67 -14.55 -3.15
C PRO A 518 0.63 -15.10 -2.56
N ARG A 519 1.10 -14.51 -1.45
CA ARG A 519 2.23 -15.05 -0.66
C ARG A 519 1.68 -15.86 0.52
N PRO A 520 1.42 -17.16 0.36
CA PRO A 520 0.64 -17.93 1.33
C PRO A 520 1.27 -17.92 2.72
N MET A 521 2.60 -18.08 2.82
CA MET A 521 3.30 -18.06 4.12
C MET A 521 3.23 -16.69 4.78
N ALA A 522 3.45 -15.60 4.05
CA ALA A 522 3.37 -14.25 4.58
C ALA A 522 1.94 -13.92 5.08
N ASN A 523 0.92 -14.29 4.30
CA ASN A 523 -0.47 -14.08 4.69
C ASN A 523 -0.85 -14.88 5.95
N ILE A 524 -0.37 -16.12 6.09
CA ILE A 524 -0.58 -16.94 7.30
C ILE A 524 0.13 -16.33 8.50
N VAL A 525 1.38 -15.87 8.36
CA VAL A 525 2.13 -15.22 9.46
C VAL A 525 1.44 -13.94 9.91
N ILE A 526 1.03 -13.09 8.96
CA ILE A 526 0.30 -11.85 9.28
C ILE A 526 -1.03 -12.18 9.97
N ALA A 527 -1.77 -13.16 9.46
CA ALA A 527 -3.03 -13.59 10.05
C ALA A 527 -2.83 -14.13 11.50
N ALA A 528 -1.77 -14.91 11.75
CA ALA A 528 -1.45 -15.41 13.08
C ALA A 528 -1.12 -14.27 14.05
N ILE A 529 -0.32 -13.29 13.62
CA ILE A 529 0.01 -12.10 14.41
C ILE A 529 -1.27 -11.30 14.73
N LEU A 530 -2.09 -10.99 13.73
CA LEU A 530 -3.33 -10.24 13.93
C LEU A 530 -4.36 -11.01 14.78
N GLY A 531 -4.48 -12.32 14.58
CA GLY A 531 -5.37 -13.19 15.34
C GLY A 531 -5.03 -13.25 16.83
N LEU A 532 -3.75 -13.06 17.18
CA LEU A 532 -3.31 -12.98 18.58
C LEU A 532 -3.36 -11.56 19.14
N LEU A 533 -2.98 -10.55 18.37
CA LEU A 533 -2.92 -9.16 18.84
C LEU A 533 -4.30 -8.52 19.05
N LEU A 534 -5.25 -8.73 18.13
CA LEU A 534 -6.56 -8.07 18.18
C LEU A 534 -7.37 -8.42 19.43
N PRO A 535 -7.50 -9.70 19.87
CA PRO A 535 -8.14 -10.03 21.12
C PRO A 535 -7.43 -9.44 22.34
N GLY A 536 -6.09 -9.41 22.33
CA GLY A 536 -5.28 -8.79 23.39
C GLY A 536 -5.55 -7.30 23.54
N LEU A 537 -5.54 -6.58 22.45
CA LEU A 537 -5.89 -5.14 22.39
C LEU A 537 -7.34 -4.92 22.86
N GLY A 538 -8.27 -5.77 22.43
CA GLY A 538 -9.67 -5.69 22.85
C GLY A 538 -9.84 -5.84 24.36
N LEU A 539 -9.07 -6.72 25.00
CA LEU A 539 -9.07 -6.90 26.45
C LEU A 539 -8.49 -5.69 27.18
N ILE A 540 -7.38 -5.13 26.70
CA ILE A 540 -6.73 -3.94 27.29
C ILE A 540 -7.67 -2.72 27.18
N VAL A 541 -8.26 -2.48 26.03
CA VAL A 541 -9.23 -1.41 25.83
C VAL A 541 -10.48 -1.61 26.68
N GLY A 542 -11.00 -2.83 26.78
CA GLY A 542 -12.12 -3.18 27.63
C GLY A 542 -11.86 -2.92 29.12
N ASP A 543 -10.66 -3.20 29.61
CA ASP A 543 -10.24 -2.91 30.99
C ASP A 543 -10.07 -1.39 31.23
N SER A 544 -9.52 -0.67 30.26
CA SER A 544 -9.36 0.80 30.35
C SER A 544 -10.70 1.53 30.40
N LEU A 545 -11.73 0.99 29.75
CA LEU A 545 -13.09 1.54 29.76
C LEU A 545 -13.87 1.16 31.03
N ASN A 546 -13.40 0.20 31.85
CA ASN A 546 -14.07 -0.21 33.06
C ASN A 546 -13.77 0.74 34.23
N THR A 547 -14.70 1.62 34.52
CA THR A 547 -14.61 2.63 35.59
C THR A 547 -15.04 2.10 36.97
N ARG A 548 -15.44 0.83 37.11
CA ARG A 548 -15.93 0.27 38.36
C ARG A 548 -14.81 -0.37 39.21
N ILE A 549 -15.02 -0.40 40.50
CA ILE A 549 -14.13 -1.07 41.45
C ILE A 549 -14.36 -2.59 41.39
N THR A 550 -13.39 -3.30 40.84
CA THR A 550 -13.49 -4.74 40.59
C THR A 550 -12.79 -5.60 41.67
N SER A 551 -11.91 -5.01 42.45
CA SER A 551 -11.18 -5.74 43.50
C SER A 551 -10.89 -4.85 44.70
N ARG A 552 -10.74 -5.51 45.88
CA ARG A 552 -10.31 -4.87 47.14
C ARG A 552 -8.96 -4.16 46.97
N TYR A 553 -8.02 -4.76 46.26
CA TYR A 553 -6.69 -4.24 46.04
C TYR A 553 -6.71 -2.84 45.34
N LEU A 554 -7.65 -2.63 44.42
CA LEU A 554 -7.85 -1.32 43.77
C LEU A 554 -8.27 -0.25 44.79
N VAL A 555 -8.98 -0.59 45.82
CA VAL A 555 -9.35 0.32 46.90
C VAL A 555 -8.12 0.66 47.72
N GLU A 556 -7.40 -0.36 48.20
CA GLU A 556 -6.22 -0.22 49.07
C GLU A 556 -5.09 0.58 48.40
N GLU A 557 -4.92 0.43 47.09
CA GLU A 557 -3.91 1.12 46.32
C GLU A 557 -4.22 2.63 46.04
N ASN A 558 -5.53 2.96 45.98
CA ASN A 558 -5.98 4.30 45.60
C ASN A 558 -6.47 5.17 46.76
N THR A 559 -6.30 4.73 48.01
CA THR A 559 -6.68 5.51 49.22
C THR A 559 -5.68 5.36 50.36
N THR A 560 -5.53 6.41 51.13
CA THR A 560 -4.79 6.44 52.37
C THR A 560 -5.66 6.11 53.62
N LEU A 561 -6.99 6.04 53.40
CA LEU A 561 -7.92 5.70 54.46
C LEU A 561 -7.84 4.21 54.80
N PRO A 562 -7.98 3.83 56.10
CA PRO A 562 -7.95 2.45 56.53
C PRO A 562 -9.12 1.64 55.92
N VAL A 563 -8.83 0.50 55.36
CA VAL A 563 -9.86 -0.47 54.92
C VAL A 563 -10.22 -1.35 56.08
N LEU A 564 -11.41 -1.14 56.66
CA LEU A 564 -11.91 -1.84 57.83
C LEU A 564 -12.19 -3.34 57.62
N GLY A 565 -12.43 -3.68 56.36
CA GLY A 565 -12.69 -5.06 56.00
C GLY A 565 -13.46 -5.23 54.69
N HIS A 566 -13.83 -6.44 54.44
CA HIS A 566 -14.71 -6.76 53.30
C HIS A 566 -15.87 -7.65 53.80
N ILE A 567 -17.05 -7.43 53.16
CA ILE A 567 -18.24 -8.27 53.40
C ILE A 567 -18.47 -9.12 52.17
N GLU A 568 -18.55 -10.43 52.35
CA GLU A 568 -18.80 -11.37 51.29
C GLU A 568 -20.22 -11.23 50.69
N HIS A 569 -20.38 -11.69 49.46
CA HIS A 569 -21.66 -11.67 48.75
C HIS A 569 -22.74 -12.45 49.52
N ASN A 570 -23.87 -11.81 49.79
CA ASN A 570 -25.00 -12.44 50.45
C ASN A 570 -25.71 -13.45 49.53
N THR A 571 -25.49 -14.73 49.74
CA THR A 571 -26.11 -15.81 48.97
C THR A 571 -27.46 -16.26 49.50
N TYR A 572 -27.83 -15.82 50.74
CA TYR A 572 -28.99 -16.33 51.50
C TYR A 572 -30.30 -15.57 51.24
N ASN A 573 -30.26 -14.43 50.50
CA ASN A 573 -31.41 -13.56 50.22
C ASN A 573 -32.17 -13.07 51.49
N GLU A 574 -31.55 -13.10 52.63
CA GLU A 574 -32.11 -12.66 53.92
C GLU A 574 -31.49 -11.33 54.35
N THR A 575 -32.22 -10.55 55.17
CA THR A 575 -31.74 -9.22 55.60
C THR A 575 -30.76 -9.30 56.77
N LEU A 576 -30.91 -10.29 57.65
CA LEU A 576 -30.04 -10.52 58.80
C LEU A 576 -29.38 -11.89 58.80
N PRO A 577 -28.60 -12.23 57.76
CA PRO A 577 -27.96 -13.52 57.65
C PRO A 577 -26.93 -13.82 58.77
N VAL A 578 -26.37 -12.80 59.40
CA VAL A 578 -25.41 -12.95 60.51
C VAL A 578 -26.02 -13.65 61.73
N ILE A 579 -27.33 -13.57 61.89
CA ILE A 579 -28.09 -14.24 63.00
C ILE A 579 -28.48 -15.66 62.58
N LEU A 580 -29.07 -15.81 61.42
CA LEU A 580 -29.63 -17.06 60.90
C LEU A 580 -28.58 -18.05 60.45
N HIS A 581 -27.46 -17.58 59.98
CA HIS A 581 -26.32 -18.33 59.42
C HIS A 581 -25.01 -17.92 60.10
N SER A 582 -24.96 -18.07 61.41
CA SER A 582 -23.89 -17.59 62.32
C SER A 582 -22.49 -18.21 61.98
N SER A 583 -22.43 -19.38 61.37
CA SER A 583 -21.17 -20.01 60.92
C SER A 583 -20.78 -19.70 59.45
N SER A 584 -21.51 -18.84 58.76
CA SER A 584 -21.25 -18.48 57.37
C SER A 584 -20.01 -17.61 57.25
N PRO A 585 -19.31 -17.67 56.09
CA PRO A 585 -18.22 -16.75 55.77
C PRO A 585 -18.65 -15.28 55.85
N LEU A 586 -19.91 -14.98 55.47
CA LEU A 586 -20.50 -13.66 55.61
C LEU A 586 -20.57 -13.21 57.07
N ALA A 587 -21.03 -14.09 58.03
CA ALA A 587 -21.07 -13.76 59.46
C ALA A 587 -19.65 -13.56 60.01
N GLU A 588 -18.65 -14.35 59.52
CA GLU A 588 -17.27 -14.19 59.92
C GLU A 588 -16.67 -12.87 59.45
N SER A 589 -17.02 -12.39 58.22
CA SER A 589 -16.60 -11.09 57.73
C SER A 589 -17.14 -9.93 58.61
N PHE A 590 -18.34 -10.04 59.14
CA PHE A 590 -18.89 -9.06 60.10
C PHE A 590 -18.24 -9.15 61.48
N ARG A 591 -17.81 -10.31 61.95
CA ARG A 591 -17.02 -10.46 63.21
C ARG A 591 -15.65 -9.79 63.05
N ALA A 592 -14.98 -10.00 61.91
CA ALA A 592 -13.71 -9.33 61.59
C ALA A 592 -13.90 -7.81 61.54
N LEU A 593 -14.97 -7.32 60.87
CA LEU A 593 -15.32 -5.91 60.83
C LEU A 593 -15.49 -5.33 62.24
N ARG A 594 -16.25 -6.01 63.12
CA ARG A 594 -16.42 -5.63 64.52
C ARG A 594 -15.08 -5.44 65.23
N THR A 595 -14.15 -6.41 65.10
CA THR A 595 -12.84 -6.37 65.75
C THR A 595 -12.06 -5.15 65.26
N ASN A 596 -12.09 -4.85 63.97
CA ASN A 596 -11.38 -3.68 63.38
C ASN A 596 -12.02 -2.34 63.83
N ILE A 597 -13.33 -2.31 63.99
CA ILE A 597 -14.05 -1.14 64.54
C ILE A 597 -13.65 -0.90 65.99
N ASP A 598 -13.59 -1.95 66.85
CA ASP A 598 -13.17 -1.80 68.25
C ASP A 598 -11.73 -1.24 68.35
N PHE A 599 -10.83 -1.61 67.43
CA PHE A 599 -9.48 -1.03 67.36
C PHE A 599 -9.49 0.45 67.00
N MET A 600 -10.33 0.84 66.03
CA MET A 600 -10.41 2.22 65.54
C MET A 600 -11.02 3.20 66.52
N ILE A 601 -12.02 2.74 67.29
CA ILE A 601 -12.73 3.57 68.26
C ILE A 601 -11.91 3.79 69.54
N GLY A 602 -11.08 2.78 69.94
CA GLY A 602 -10.33 2.82 71.20
C GLY A 602 -11.22 2.60 72.43
N LYS A 603 -10.59 2.31 73.59
CA LYS A 603 -11.27 1.93 74.86
C LYS A 603 -11.84 3.15 75.65
N GLU A 604 -11.54 4.38 75.24
CA GLU A 604 -11.93 5.59 75.93
C GLU A 604 -13.34 6.08 75.64
N ASN A 605 -13.98 5.57 74.60
CA ASN A 605 -15.37 5.93 74.24
C ASN A 605 -16.37 5.00 74.89
N ILE A 606 -17.11 5.49 75.85
CA ILE A 606 -18.09 4.71 76.62
C ILE A 606 -19.33 4.33 75.81
N SER A 607 -19.79 5.17 74.93
CA SER A 607 -20.95 4.93 74.00
C SER A 607 -20.68 5.49 72.60
N PRO A 608 -19.91 4.79 71.77
CA PRO A 608 -19.55 5.32 70.45
C PRO A 608 -20.74 5.38 69.52
N VAL A 609 -20.76 6.46 68.73
CA VAL A 609 -21.70 6.66 67.62
C VAL A 609 -20.98 6.36 66.31
N ILE A 610 -21.47 5.40 65.55
CA ILE A 610 -20.91 4.91 64.30
C ILE A 610 -21.83 5.32 63.14
N ALA A 611 -21.39 6.12 62.21
CA ALA A 611 -22.14 6.41 61.01
C ALA A 611 -21.75 5.46 59.87
N VAL A 612 -22.72 4.90 59.17
CA VAL A 612 -22.53 4.06 57.98
C VAL A 612 -23.11 4.79 56.81
N THR A 613 -22.26 5.14 55.89
CA THR A 613 -22.60 5.90 54.64
C THR A 613 -22.04 5.22 53.39
N SER A 614 -22.33 5.78 52.22
CA SER A 614 -21.83 5.24 50.97
C SER A 614 -21.72 6.37 49.91
N SER A 615 -21.15 6.09 48.76
CA SER A 615 -21.08 7.06 47.66
C SER A 615 -22.43 7.28 46.98
N VAL A 616 -23.10 6.20 46.62
CA VAL A 616 -24.41 6.21 45.94
C VAL A 616 -25.39 5.22 46.60
N SER A 617 -26.64 5.30 46.19
CA SER A 617 -27.67 4.35 46.68
C SER A 617 -27.39 2.95 46.10
N GLY A 618 -27.69 1.88 46.89
CA GLY A 618 -27.52 0.49 46.44
C GLY A 618 -26.19 -0.14 46.77
N GLU A 619 -25.28 0.55 47.50
CA GLU A 619 -23.99 -0.01 47.94
C GLU A 619 -24.09 -0.90 49.16
N GLY A 620 -25.26 -0.99 49.78
CA GLY A 620 -25.53 -1.88 50.89
C GLY A 620 -25.31 -1.29 52.30
N LYS A 621 -25.33 0.03 52.44
CA LYS A 621 -25.19 0.75 53.72
C LYS A 621 -26.17 0.25 54.81
N SER A 622 -27.49 0.17 54.51
CA SER A 622 -28.50 -0.30 55.47
C SER A 622 -28.32 -1.77 55.86
N PHE A 623 -27.98 -2.61 54.86
CA PHE A 623 -27.61 -4.01 55.11
C PHE A 623 -26.39 -4.14 56.05
N CYS A 624 -25.35 -3.35 55.80
CA CYS A 624 -24.16 -3.33 56.67
C CYS A 624 -24.47 -2.80 58.06
N SER A 625 -25.28 -1.72 58.15
CA SER A 625 -25.72 -1.18 59.47
C SER A 625 -26.50 -2.17 60.29
N ALA A 626 -27.50 -2.85 59.70
CA ALA A 626 -28.35 -3.80 60.38
C ALA A 626 -27.54 -5.03 60.86
N ASN A 627 -26.70 -5.63 60.00
CA ASN A 627 -25.89 -6.79 60.34
C ASN A 627 -24.74 -6.43 61.29
N LEU A 628 -24.14 -5.26 61.20
CA LEU A 628 -23.18 -4.79 62.18
C LEU A 628 -23.85 -4.61 63.58
N GLY A 629 -25.07 -4.03 63.63
CA GLY A 629 -25.86 -3.92 64.83
C GLY A 629 -26.15 -5.27 65.44
N ALA A 630 -26.57 -6.23 64.62
CA ALA A 630 -26.88 -7.62 65.08
C ALA A 630 -25.64 -8.33 65.63
N ILE A 631 -24.49 -8.19 64.96
CA ILE A 631 -23.26 -8.90 65.44
C ILE A 631 -22.67 -8.26 66.70
N LEU A 632 -22.88 -6.94 66.91
CA LEU A 632 -22.50 -6.24 68.15
C LEU A 632 -23.43 -6.62 69.26
N ALA A 633 -24.77 -6.76 69.04
CA ALA A 633 -25.74 -7.13 70.07
C ALA A 633 -25.50 -8.53 70.61
N ILE A 634 -25.02 -9.49 69.80
CA ILE A 634 -24.65 -10.84 70.23
C ILE A 634 -23.56 -10.84 71.35
N THR A 635 -22.77 -9.77 71.44
CA THR A 635 -21.76 -9.65 72.55
C THR A 635 -22.31 -9.17 73.87
N GLY A 636 -23.63 -9.01 74.00
CA GLY A 636 -24.29 -8.54 75.21
C GLY A 636 -24.42 -7.03 75.32
N LYS A 637 -23.87 -6.22 74.40
CA LYS A 637 -23.96 -4.75 74.35
C LYS A 637 -25.36 -4.36 73.91
N ARG A 638 -25.93 -3.31 74.53
CA ARG A 638 -27.20 -2.66 74.08
C ARG A 638 -26.93 -1.82 72.87
N ILE A 639 -27.50 -2.15 71.72
CA ILE A 639 -27.24 -1.53 70.45
C ILE A 639 -28.48 -0.84 69.96
N LEU A 640 -28.33 0.39 69.49
CA LEU A 640 -29.38 1.14 68.80
C LEU A 640 -28.95 1.37 67.30
N VAL A 641 -29.78 0.90 66.37
CA VAL A 641 -29.63 1.25 64.96
C VAL A 641 -30.64 2.34 64.60
N VAL A 642 -30.16 3.44 64.04
CA VAL A 642 -31.00 4.59 63.73
C VAL A 642 -31.04 4.84 62.23
N GLY A 643 -32.23 4.78 61.64
CA GLY A 643 -32.45 5.14 60.25
C GLY A 643 -32.41 6.68 60.05
N MET A 644 -31.29 7.20 59.58
CA MET A 644 -31.12 8.65 59.38
C MET A 644 -31.39 9.11 57.97
N ASP A 645 -31.62 8.18 57.03
CA ASP A 645 -32.04 8.57 55.68
C ASP A 645 -33.52 8.96 55.70
N LEU A 646 -33.79 10.23 56.06
CA LEU A 646 -35.13 10.81 56.13
C LEU A 646 -35.75 11.07 54.76
N ARG A 647 -34.95 10.98 53.65
CA ARG A 647 -35.37 11.20 52.26
C ARG A 647 -35.82 9.91 51.59
N LYS A 648 -35.11 8.81 51.88
CA LYS A 648 -35.37 7.50 51.28
C LYS A 648 -35.23 6.37 52.31
N PRO A 649 -36.17 6.31 53.28
CA PRO A 649 -36.13 5.37 54.35
C PRO A 649 -36.02 3.91 53.92
N GLN A 650 -34.99 3.17 54.36
CA GLN A 650 -34.77 1.75 54.03
C GLN A 650 -34.56 0.89 55.27
N THR A 651 -34.05 1.41 56.37
CA THR A 651 -33.66 0.72 57.60
C THR A 651 -34.79 -0.12 58.19
N HIS A 652 -36.03 0.37 58.14
CA HIS A 652 -37.22 -0.36 58.57
C HIS A 652 -37.47 -1.68 57.80
N ARG A 653 -37.04 -1.74 56.52
CA ARG A 653 -37.17 -2.96 55.69
C ARG A 653 -36.21 -4.05 56.11
N GLU A 654 -34.98 -3.67 56.50
CA GLU A 654 -33.95 -4.64 56.94
C GLU A 654 -34.42 -5.37 58.21
N PHE A 655 -35.19 -4.69 59.07
CA PHE A 655 -35.72 -5.27 60.31
C PHE A 655 -37.15 -5.71 60.21
N LYS A 656 -37.81 -5.53 59.08
CA LYS A 656 -39.22 -5.89 58.81
C LYS A 656 -40.19 -5.25 59.81
N VAL A 657 -39.99 -3.96 60.19
CA VAL A 657 -40.80 -3.18 61.13
C VAL A 657 -41.54 -2.05 60.41
N ASP A 658 -42.65 -1.55 61.06
CA ASP A 658 -43.41 -0.37 60.51
C ASP A 658 -42.56 0.89 60.61
N ASN A 659 -42.78 1.82 59.67
CA ASN A 659 -42.12 3.13 59.63
C ASN A 659 -43.12 4.30 59.95
N LYS A 660 -44.18 4.02 60.78
CA LYS A 660 -45.22 5.00 61.10
C LYS A 660 -44.74 6.07 62.05
N ALA A 661 -43.87 5.73 62.98
CA ALA A 661 -43.23 6.65 63.88
C ALA A 661 -41.72 6.37 63.90
N GLY A 662 -40.90 7.43 63.97
CA GLY A 662 -39.48 7.29 64.00
C GLY A 662 -38.76 8.61 64.29
N LEU A 663 -37.48 8.72 63.83
CA LEU A 663 -36.59 9.83 64.07
C LEU A 663 -37.25 11.18 63.67
N SER A 664 -37.95 11.21 62.54
CA SER A 664 -38.61 12.43 62.05
C SER A 664 -39.67 12.94 63.05
N ASN A 665 -40.43 12.03 63.64
CA ASN A 665 -41.45 12.41 64.65
C ASN A 665 -40.80 12.98 65.89
N TYR A 666 -39.70 12.40 66.37
CA TYR A 666 -38.95 12.95 67.47
C TYR A 666 -38.41 14.35 67.20
N LEU A 667 -37.76 14.52 66.06
CA LEU A 667 -37.18 15.80 65.69
C LEU A 667 -38.26 16.91 65.51
N LEU A 668 -39.45 16.53 65.02
CA LEU A 668 -40.60 17.44 64.97
C LEU A 668 -41.24 17.72 66.35
N GLY A 669 -40.92 16.92 67.38
CA GLY A 669 -41.47 17.02 68.71
C GLY A 669 -42.88 16.43 68.90
N THR A 670 -43.26 15.50 68.00
CA THR A 670 -44.54 14.80 67.96
C THR A 670 -44.50 13.43 68.68
N ALA A 671 -43.29 12.95 69.03
CA ALA A 671 -43.11 11.72 69.74
C ALA A 671 -41.93 11.83 70.74
N SER A 672 -41.97 11.10 71.81
CA SER A 672 -40.88 11.02 72.83
C SER A 672 -39.83 9.99 72.34
N PHE A 673 -38.63 9.99 72.97
CA PHE A 673 -37.61 9.02 72.77
C PHE A 673 -38.11 7.58 72.91
N HIS A 674 -38.84 7.30 73.90
CA HIS A 674 -39.33 5.91 74.18
C HIS A 674 -40.38 5.42 73.18
N ASP A 675 -41.14 6.35 72.59
CA ASP A 675 -42.20 6.02 71.64
C ASP A 675 -41.65 5.58 70.27
N ILE A 676 -40.41 5.96 69.92
CA ILE A 676 -39.77 5.70 68.62
C ILE A 676 -38.74 4.54 68.67
N VAL A 677 -38.33 4.08 69.85
CA VAL A 677 -37.40 2.96 70.07
C VAL A 677 -38.18 1.68 70.01
N ILE A 678 -37.90 0.87 69.01
CA ILE A 678 -38.58 -0.41 68.76
C ILE A 678 -37.58 -1.58 68.95
N PRO A 679 -37.92 -2.69 69.73
CA PRO A 679 -37.08 -3.89 69.71
C PRO A 679 -36.95 -4.47 68.28
N ALA A 680 -35.75 -4.78 67.87
CA ALA A 680 -35.45 -5.26 66.48
C ALA A 680 -35.65 -6.79 66.34
N GLY A 681 -36.26 -7.50 67.32
CA GLY A 681 -36.41 -8.97 67.23
C GLY A 681 -35.13 -9.73 67.47
N VAL A 682 -34.04 -9.06 67.81
CA VAL A 682 -32.75 -9.63 68.24
C VAL A 682 -32.47 -9.11 69.66
N GLN A 683 -32.03 -10.03 70.56
CA GLN A 683 -31.74 -9.64 71.96
C GLN A 683 -30.67 -8.53 71.98
N ASN A 684 -30.87 -7.50 72.82
CA ASN A 684 -30.04 -6.32 72.99
C ASN A 684 -29.95 -5.42 71.76
N LEU A 685 -30.78 -5.59 70.74
CA LEU A 685 -30.85 -4.74 69.59
C LEU A 685 -32.15 -4.02 69.48
N SER A 686 -32.09 -2.70 69.45
CA SER A 686 -33.24 -1.80 69.19
C SER A 686 -33.02 -0.99 67.94
N ILE A 687 -34.12 -0.55 67.32
CA ILE A 687 -34.12 0.26 66.14
C ILE A 687 -34.93 1.51 66.32
N VAL A 688 -34.49 2.61 65.78
CA VAL A 688 -35.30 3.81 65.51
C VAL A 688 -35.39 3.92 63.99
N THR A 689 -36.60 3.81 63.48
CA THR A 689 -36.83 4.00 62.01
C THR A 689 -36.70 5.50 61.64
N SER A 690 -36.57 5.79 60.34
CA SER A 690 -36.56 7.18 59.88
C SER A 690 -37.88 7.92 60.13
N GLY A 691 -39.02 7.20 60.27
CA GLY A 691 -40.35 7.74 60.34
C GLY A 691 -40.89 8.22 58.98
N PRO A 692 -42.01 8.87 58.92
CA PRO A 692 -42.54 9.53 57.71
C PRO A 692 -41.60 10.58 57.19
N ILE A 693 -41.55 10.75 55.86
CA ILE A 693 -40.65 11.71 55.20
C ILE A 693 -41.10 13.14 55.57
N PRO A 694 -40.25 13.91 56.27
CA PRO A 694 -40.57 15.28 56.62
C PRO A 694 -40.32 16.25 55.48
N PRO A 695 -40.93 17.46 55.46
CA PRO A 695 -40.71 18.44 54.40
C PRO A 695 -39.30 19.00 54.38
N ASN A 696 -38.64 19.15 55.54
CA ASN A 696 -37.27 19.75 55.66
C ASN A 696 -36.27 18.82 56.34
N PRO A 697 -35.80 17.72 55.71
CA PRO A 697 -34.95 16.76 56.33
C PRO A 697 -33.61 17.29 56.86
N ALA A 698 -32.93 18.18 56.05
CA ALA A 698 -31.61 18.72 56.41
C ALA A 698 -31.67 19.65 57.66
N GLU A 699 -32.71 20.51 57.76
CA GLU A 699 -32.87 21.42 58.85
C GLU A 699 -33.18 20.68 60.15
N LEU A 700 -33.97 19.63 60.05
CA LEU A 700 -34.26 18.78 61.22
C LEU A 700 -33.00 18.09 61.76
N LEU A 701 -32.13 17.62 60.91
CA LEU A 701 -30.86 16.98 61.29
C LEU A 701 -29.85 17.97 61.87
N GLN A 702 -29.97 19.24 61.57
CA GLN A 702 -29.16 20.33 62.15
C GLN A 702 -29.76 20.94 63.46
N SER A 703 -30.97 20.57 63.82
CA SER A 703 -31.63 21.11 65.02
C SER A 703 -30.95 20.61 66.30
N GLY A 704 -31.04 21.42 67.39
CA GLY A 704 -30.60 21.06 68.73
C GLY A 704 -31.20 19.74 69.23
N LYS A 705 -32.41 19.39 68.75
CA LYS A 705 -33.05 18.11 69.04
C LYS A 705 -32.31 16.88 68.55
N MET A 706 -31.51 16.99 67.48
CA MET A 706 -30.65 15.88 67.02
C MET A 706 -29.50 15.60 68.00
N THR A 707 -28.93 16.69 68.56
CA THR A 707 -27.90 16.57 69.60
C THR A 707 -28.52 15.93 70.89
N ASP A 708 -29.71 16.42 71.31
CA ASP A 708 -30.42 15.87 72.42
C ASP A 708 -30.79 14.37 72.21
N PHE A 709 -31.22 14.01 71.02
CA PHE A 709 -31.48 12.62 70.65
C PHE A 709 -30.24 11.72 70.80
N LEU A 710 -29.08 12.17 70.29
CA LEU A 710 -27.84 11.40 70.35
C LEU A 710 -27.34 11.29 71.80
N ASN A 711 -27.48 12.36 72.61
CA ASN A 711 -27.14 12.31 74.06
C ASN A 711 -28.02 11.34 74.82
N THR A 712 -29.31 11.38 74.62
CA THR A 712 -30.29 10.46 75.30
C THR A 712 -29.99 9.01 74.80
N ALA A 713 -29.69 8.82 73.53
CA ALA A 713 -29.33 7.50 72.99
C ALA A 713 -28.02 6.93 73.58
N LYS A 714 -27.00 7.78 73.80
CA LYS A 714 -25.73 7.39 74.50
C LYS A 714 -25.92 6.99 76.02
N GLU A 715 -26.91 7.52 76.63
CA GLU A 715 -27.23 7.20 78.03
C GLU A 715 -27.87 5.79 78.16
N HIS A 716 -28.71 5.44 77.16
CA HIS A 716 -29.45 4.18 77.21
C HIS A 716 -28.81 2.98 76.51
N PHE A 717 -27.89 3.29 75.51
CA PHE A 717 -27.27 2.29 74.63
C PHE A 717 -25.75 2.35 74.69
N ASP A 718 -25.13 1.16 74.62
CA ASP A 718 -23.66 1.06 74.64
C ASP A 718 -23.00 1.32 73.30
N VAL A 719 -23.74 1.19 72.18
CA VAL A 719 -23.31 1.63 70.82
C VAL A 719 -24.52 2.11 70.04
N VAL A 720 -24.36 3.22 69.31
CA VAL A 720 -25.35 3.76 68.41
C VAL A 720 -24.83 3.71 66.95
N ILE A 721 -25.58 3.07 66.05
CA ILE A 721 -25.25 2.96 64.61
C ILE A 721 -26.25 3.82 63.84
N LEU A 722 -25.73 4.75 63.06
CA LEU A 722 -26.50 5.69 62.21
C LEU A 722 -26.46 5.19 60.78
N ASP A 723 -27.58 4.70 60.23
CA ASP A 723 -27.71 4.39 58.80
C ASP A 723 -28.04 5.69 58.04
N THR A 724 -27.00 6.33 57.43
CA THR A 724 -27.08 7.67 56.88
C THR A 724 -27.35 7.64 55.37
N PRO A 725 -27.85 8.71 54.74
CA PRO A 725 -27.95 8.79 53.28
C PRO A 725 -26.56 8.79 52.58
N PRO A 726 -26.48 8.50 51.26
CA PRO A 726 -25.22 8.52 50.49
C PRO A 726 -24.55 9.88 50.54
N LEU A 727 -23.27 9.91 50.83
CA LEU A 727 -22.49 11.17 51.01
C LEU A 727 -22.37 12.03 49.77
N ALA A 728 -22.31 11.39 48.56
CA ALA A 728 -22.18 12.12 47.29
C ALA A 728 -23.49 12.78 46.83
N LEU A 729 -24.63 12.34 47.38
CA LEU A 729 -25.95 12.79 46.94
C LEU A 729 -26.54 13.90 47.85
N VAL A 730 -26.09 13.94 49.11
CA VAL A 730 -26.75 14.82 50.13
C VAL A 730 -25.72 15.38 51.12
N SER A 731 -25.73 16.69 51.33
CA SER A 731 -24.87 17.36 52.31
C SER A 731 -25.21 17.02 53.76
N ASP A 732 -26.39 16.46 54.03
CA ASP A 732 -26.87 16.10 55.34
C ASP A 732 -25.95 15.12 56.10
N THR A 733 -25.31 14.22 55.37
CA THR A 733 -24.36 13.22 55.96
C THR A 733 -23.08 13.89 56.47
N LEU A 734 -22.57 14.95 55.78
CA LEU A 734 -21.39 15.71 56.25
C LEU A 734 -21.60 16.38 57.60
N LEU A 735 -22.82 16.80 57.89
CA LEU A 735 -23.19 17.44 59.13
C LEU A 735 -23.13 16.43 60.33
N ILE A 736 -23.49 15.18 60.06
CA ILE A 736 -23.56 14.11 61.01
C ILE A 736 -22.17 13.55 61.32
N THR A 737 -21.26 13.47 60.29
CA THR A 737 -19.91 12.91 60.44
C THR A 737 -19.08 13.59 61.50
N GLY A 738 -19.37 14.85 61.83
CA GLY A 738 -18.71 15.60 62.91
C GLY A 738 -19.17 15.20 64.33
N MET A 739 -20.33 14.54 64.51
CA MET A 739 -20.90 14.10 65.74
C MET A 739 -20.66 12.62 66.06
N THR A 740 -19.91 11.94 65.20
CA THR A 740 -19.68 10.49 65.28
C THR A 740 -18.27 10.15 65.77
N SER A 741 -18.15 9.00 66.42
CA SER A 741 -16.86 8.42 66.86
C SER A 741 -16.13 7.72 65.71
N LEU A 742 -16.85 7.21 64.75
CA LEU A 742 -16.32 6.54 63.53
C LEU A 742 -17.30 6.66 62.36
N ASN A 743 -16.76 6.91 61.17
CA ASN A 743 -17.51 6.91 59.90
C ASN A 743 -17.09 5.71 59.06
N ILE A 744 -18.05 4.90 58.65
CA ILE A 744 -17.85 3.73 57.79
C ILE A 744 -18.37 4.05 56.41
N PHE A 745 -17.47 4.12 55.43
CA PHE A 745 -17.81 4.37 54.04
C PHE A 745 -17.90 3.04 53.26
N VAL A 746 -19.12 2.69 52.89
CA VAL A 746 -19.39 1.42 52.18
C VAL A 746 -19.17 1.59 50.66
N ILE A 747 -18.35 0.72 50.12
CA ILE A 747 -18.08 0.58 48.68
C ILE A 747 -18.54 -0.80 48.23
N ARG A 748 -19.28 -0.88 47.13
CA ARG A 748 -19.76 -2.18 46.61
C ARG A 748 -18.94 -2.63 45.38
N GLN A 749 -18.36 -3.81 45.41
CA GLN A 749 -17.60 -4.42 44.33
C GLN A 749 -18.49 -4.56 43.08
N GLY A 750 -17.96 -4.18 41.90
CA GLY A 750 -18.68 -4.25 40.63
C GLY A 750 -19.75 -3.16 40.41
N HIS A 751 -20.07 -2.37 41.46
CA HIS A 751 -21.09 -1.31 41.42
C HIS A 751 -20.52 0.10 41.58
N THR A 752 -19.72 0.35 42.61
CA THR A 752 -19.10 1.63 42.89
C THR A 752 -18.08 2.02 41.82
N ARG A 753 -18.08 3.26 41.41
CA ARG A 753 -17.08 3.83 40.43
C ARG A 753 -15.79 4.21 41.14
N LYS A 754 -14.65 4.12 40.44
CA LYS A 754 -13.33 4.50 41.00
C LYS A 754 -13.33 5.97 41.50
N GLN A 755 -14.03 6.86 40.83
CA GLN A 755 -14.21 8.27 41.25
C GLN A 755 -14.76 8.47 42.65
N ALA A 756 -15.45 7.49 43.23
CA ALA A 756 -15.94 7.56 44.61
C ALA A 756 -14.80 7.55 45.64
N ILE A 757 -13.68 6.85 45.32
CA ILE A 757 -12.48 6.85 46.15
C ILE A 757 -11.78 8.20 46.07
N ASP A 758 -11.66 8.76 44.87
CA ASP A 758 -11.04 10.07 44.66
C ASP A 758 -11.82 11.16 45.43
N PHE A 759 -13.18 11.08 45.37
CA PHE A 759 -14.06 11.99 46.11
C PHE A 759 -13.85 11.86 47.61
N LEU A 760 -13.74 10.65 48.15
CA LEU A 760 -13.53 10.38 49.56
C LEU A 760 -12.16 10.86 50.05
N ASN A 761 -11.09 10.60 49.25
CA ASN A 761 -9.76 11.12 49.52
C ASN A 761 -9.75 12.65 49.61
N HIS A 762 -10.41 13.33 48.66
CA HIS A 762 -10.53 14.78 48.66
C HIS A 762 -11.26 15.36 49.89
N LEU A 763 -12.32 14.68 50.38
CA LEU A 763 -12.99 15.11 51.59
C LEU A 763 -12.11 14.90 52.84
N HIS A 764 -11.33 13.82 52.88
CA HIS A 764 -10.38 13.55 53.94
C HIS A 764 -9.23 14.58 53.98
N GLU A 765 -8.61 14.86 52.87
CA GLU A 765 -7.54 15.88 52.71
C GLU A 765 -7.99 17.28 53.13
N LYS A 766 -9.23 17.62 52.87
CA LYS A 766 -9.86 18.89 53.31
C LYS A 766 -10.29 18.90 54.77
N GLY A 767 -10.05 17.81 55.50
CA GLY A 767 -10.45 17.70 56.89
C GLY A 767 -11.97 17.73 57.15
N ARG A 768 -12.79 17.47 56.07
CA ARG A 768 -14.26 17.48 56.18
C ARG A 768 -14.82 16.15 56.73
N ILE A 769 -14.07 15.08 56.65
CA ILE A 769 -14.35 13.78 57.25
C ILE A 769 -13.16 13.35 58.09
N ASN A 770 -13.37 13.06 59.34
CA ASN A 770 -12.37 12.58 60.25
C ASN A 770 -12.79 11.18 60.75
N ARG A 771 -11.84 10.37 61.24
CA ARG A 771 -12.08 9.02 61.74
C ARG A 771 -12.94 8.18 60.77
N THR A 772 -12.52 8.10 59.53
CA THR A 772 -13.25 7.42 58.46
C THR A 772 -12.50 6.16 58.06
N GLY A 773 -13.22 5.05 57.91
CA GLY A 773 -12.69 3.80 57.34
C GLY A 773 -13.58 3.30 56.20
N ILE A 774 -12.99 2.56 55.29
CA ILE A 774 -13.67 2.01 54.10
C ILE A 774 -14.06 0.54 54.37
N LEU A 775 -15.31 0.20 54.00
CA LEU A 775 -15.83 -1.15 54.01
C LEU A 775 -16.18 -1.59 52.59
N VAL A 776 -15.55 -2.65 52.10
CA VAL A 776 -15.81 -3.19 50.76
C VAL A 776 -16.92 -4.25 50.88
N ASN A 777 -18.10 -3.96 50.36
CA ASN A 777 -19.26 -4.84 50.41
C ASN A 777 -19.43 -5.64 49.10
N ASP A 778 -20.18 -6.73 49.17
CA ASP A 778 -20.58 -7.60 48.04
C ASP A 778 -19.37 -8.21 47.31
N VAL A 779 -18.36 -8.62 48.03
CA VAL A 779 -17.15 -9.23 47.47
C VAL A 779 -17.46 -10.65 47.02
N LYS A 780 -17.35 -10.83 45.66
CA LYS A 780 -17.46 -12.17 45.06
C LYS A 780 -16.09 -12.81 45.01
N THR A 781 -15.92 -13.90 45.76
CA THR A 781 -14.73 -14.75 45.63
C THR A 781 -14.86 -15.61 44.38
N PRO A 782 -13.83 -15.72 43.51
CA PRO A 782 -13.85 -16.65 42.40
C PRO A 782 -14.01 -18.10 42.89
N ASP A 783 -14.88 -18.87 42.23
CA ASP A 783 -15.04 -20.30 42.51
C ASP A 783 -13.68 -21.01 42.44
N GLY A 784 -13.23 -21.61 43.55
CA GLY A 784 -12.00 -22.39 43.60
C GLY A 784 -10.92 -21.93 44.58
N TYR A 785 -11.07 -20.81 45.27
CA TYR A 785 -10.17 -20.41 46.35
C TYR A 785 -10.92 -20.51 47.70
N SER A 786 -10.70 -21.59 48.43
CA SER A 786 -11.22 -21.74 49.80
C SER A 786 -10.74 -20.57 50.65
N SER A 787 -11.68 -19.96 51.37
CA SER A 787 -11.56 -18.80 52.25
C SER A 787 -10.51 -18.89 53.36
N ILE A 788 -9.89 -20.06 53.55
CA ILE A 788 -8.99 -20.38 54.66
C ILE A 788 -7.56 -19.83 54.49
N SER A 789 -7.14 -19.45 53.28
CA SER A 789 -5.74 -19.03 53.05
C SER A 789 -5.50 -17.50 53.07
N ARG A 790 -6.50 -16.70 53.42
CA ARG A 790 -6.37 -15.20 53.40
C ARG A 790 -6.37 -14.53 54.79
N TYR A 791 -6.57 -15.29 55.86
CA TYR A 791 -6.33 -14.82 57.23
C TYR A 791 -5.03 -15.42 57.76
N GLY A 792 -3.87 -14.94 57.26
CA GLY A 792 -2.58 -15.45 57.66
C GLY A 792 -1.62 -14.33 57.93
N TYR A 793 -1.52 -13.88 59.13
CA TYR A 793 -0.21 -13.65 59.71
C TYR A 793 0.45 -15.03 59.79
N GLY A 794 1.49 -15.26 58.99
CA GLY A 794 2.19 -16.54 59.14
C GLY A 794 3.07 -16.86 57.97
N TYR A 795 4.33 -16.81 58.20
CA TYR A 795 5.46 -17.38 57.51
C TYR A 795 5.15 -18.71 56.82
N GLY A 796 5.77 -18.85 55.60
CA GLY A 796 5.73 -19.96 54.70
C GLY A 796 5.66 -21.36 55.29
N TYR A 797 4.85 -22.16 54.63
CA TYR A 797 5.02 -23.62 54.48
C TYR A 797 3.90 -24.10 53.53
N SER A 798 4.15 -24.13 52.26
CA SER A 798 3.30 -24.84 51.31
C SER A 798 4.14 -25.62 50.32
N ARG A 799 4.65 -26.74 50.80
CA ARG A 799 4.99 -27.87 49.95
C ARG A 799 4.86 -29.12 50.86
N PHE A 800 4.12 -30.11 50.39
CA PHE A 800 3.80 -31.40 50.91
C PHE A 800 2.37 -31.56 51.46
N ARG A 801 1.48 -32.12 50.58
CA ARG A 801 0.83 -33.39 50.88
C ARG A 801 -0.12 -33.83 49.76
N LYS A 802 0.36 -34.70 48.90
CA LYS A 802 -0.38 -35.88 48.50
C LYS A 802 0.19 -37.01 49.36
N SER A 803 -0.54 -37.56 50.23
CA SER A 803 -0.54 -38.97 50.60
C SER A 803 -1.69 -39.19 51.53
N GLY A 804 -2.51 -40.17 51.20
CA GLY A 804 -3.64 -40.62 51.99
C GLY A 804 -3.21 -41.22 53.39
N TYR A 805 -4.17 -41.26 54.25
CA TYR A 805 -4.44 -42.37 55.14
C TYR A 805 -5.69 -42.05 55.94
N TYR A 806 -6.48 -43.14 56.08
CA TYR A 806 -7.58 -43.43 56.98
C TYR A 806 -9.04 -43.12 56.56
N SER A 807 -9.62 -44.29 56.25
CA SER A 807 -10.89 -45.00 56.51
C SER A 807 -12.16 -44.20 56.24
#